data_20da8d61c7312169ddd4d9e8fde8e1cc
#
_entry.id   20da8d61c7312169ddd4d9e8fde8e1cc
#
_cell.length_a   1.000
_cell.length_b   1.000
_cell.length_c   1.000
_cell.angle_alpha   90.00
_cell.angle_beta   90.00
_cell.angle_gamma   90.00
#
_symmetry.space_group_name_H-M   'P 1'
#
loop_
_entity.id
_entity.type
_entity.pdbx_description
1 polymer ?
#
loop_
_entity_poly.entity_id
_entity_poly.type
_entity_poly.pdbx_seq_one_letter_code
_entity_poly.pdbx_strand_id
1 'polypeptide(L)'
;MMRLYCVIATAMLMPLTAQATVYDVAKPSELNQICSTHSSFDIQRTDTTFFCHGKIVLPAGDSIISSSPENEVILEAHQGIVLEGNNRIGEPNKRISLRSLSVELKVNNEQASSIEDYQNKHTVIYGDLLSAYPTKLHNVLIDGDIELTGSTLHIDGEYNTIIGKILTHSTTDIFNANVCGTIESKGHQLHLKTKHPFQQHFVVGDIVAHSSLLIDDMAVYGTTESKGASAALNGSFYAKDTAIKYFQTLNFNQGVGSQVCGEIQQTPGSSHPHSLTGKYSQFCGVGQSRCDYSSSICPSTATPPPECSMLPPSNDDLGLTVTPSDDMALMCGDDLPQFTAITTNNDEVVSAPVMAMLSDPDLFTLEVVKGKPTSTENQFQSNDNGELVVRVVPNDIDKIALDANYYLTFTMVGDSAKEQTVNFMFTPFMFEAYSNERRTLNEIRVIAGKPENVHTRLLACASTGEPVVASNYNGNPKVVHPLIKPLGGSEGDFSYSAEFKDGLSEHGLITNESGLFEVTLSDQFECKGFSECPDDGTVEVTGKFNVYSRPWTLAICENQNTLPSGTSEQGDKFIAAGEHFSLTVKPVIWQKGGSISDPIDSSAYCDALVTTNFMHDGAPAASVVLSSEQHSPLDTANQTSTLLKSKYALTQGHQSAKNHRFVFNGLYWEEVGSLKVKANLGSTYFGMKVNEGYRHIGRFYPKYFKVQSQDWTYPKNQGFVYMNQPFEKVTYDVVALNANKEDVKNYAHFAPSLQQHFYLGELGGYQDRFVPPAPQKAEWKRIGDASIGQFVIEKASTNATCHNSPCWEKDKTKGHYPDGPFNRGANSKSSKIGLVTTHVVDEVNFFDGGEILTKQPDIRFGRLNFKDVGGNQGMKIKVPLDVEVWQNGRFVTNFDDNSTTANGAYYTSTPIWSNAPVNNAQLSGVAKMSVGRTNDIIASQIDAAREQIQFSLNLDHSGNQLPWLKYDWETSTPEEENPPTIVTFGIHRGNDRIIYRGEPNMLGLN
;
A
#
# COMPACT_ATOMS: atom_id res chain seq x y z
N MET A 1 6.68 25.81 52.52
CA MET A 1 5.46 25.21 53.09
C MET A 1 4.75 24.48 51.96
N MET A 2 4.44 23.29 52.24
CA MET A 2 3.49 22.39 51.57
C MET A 2 3.81 21.90 50.15
N ARG A 3 4.45 20.75 50.08
CA ARG A 3 4.60 19.84 48.92
C ARG A 3 3.27 19.17 48.64
N LEU A 4 2.86 19.21 47.39
CA LEU A 4 1.81 18.31 46.91
C LEU A 4 2.44 17.33 45.88
N TYR A 5 2.50 16.07 46.25
CA TYR A 5 2.92 14.97 45.40
C TYR A 5 1.77 14.64 44.45
N CYS A 6 2.02 14.75 43.15
CA CYS A 6 1.17 14.16 42.12
C CYS A 6 1.84 12.86 41.66
N VAL A 7 1.25 11.73 42.04
CA VAL A 7 1.64 10.40 41.56
C VAL A 7 1.09 10.25 40.14
N ILE A 8 1.99 10.31 39.17
CA ILE A 8 1.65 9.92 37.80
C ILE A 8 1.93 8.42 37.71
N ALA A 9 0.85 7.65 37.59
CA ALA A 9 0.93 6.23 37.23
C ALA A 9 1.35 6.16 35.75
N THR A 10 2.60 5.77 35.54
CA THR A 10 3.09 5.38 34.22
C THR A 10 2.47 4.02 33.86
N ALA A 11 1.39 4.03 33.10
CA ALA A 11 0.95 2.82 32.42
C ALA A 11 2.00 2.48 31.35
N MET A 12 2.74 1.41 31.58
CA MET A 12 3.51 0.76 30.54
C MET A 12 2.54 0.27 29.45
N LEU A 13 2.52 0.96 28.32
CA LEU A 13 2.00 0.41 27.08
C LEU A 13 3.01 -0.63 26.60
N MET A 14 2.80 -1.88 26.99
CA MET A 14 3.33 -3.01 26.21
C MET A 14 2.73 -2.94 24.81
N PRO A 15 3.50 -3.21 23.74
CA PRO A 15 2.89 -3.41 22.43
C PRO A 15 1.95 -4.60 22.56
N LEU A 16 0.66 -4.37 22.31
CA LEU A 16 -0.29 -5.42 22.06
C LEU A 16 0.17 -6.10 20.76
N THR A 17 0.85 -7.24 20.88
CA THR A 17 0.85 -8.22 19.82
C THR A 17 -0.63 -8.52 19.58
N ALA A 18 -1.11 -8.27 18.37
CA ALA A 18 -2.45 -8.63 17.99
C ALA A 18 -2.62 -10.13 18.26
N GLN A 19 -3.40 -10.46 19.27
CA GLN A 19 -3.68 -11.84 19.61
C GLN A 19 -4.59 -12.37 18.50
N ALA A 20 -4.21 -13.47 17.84
CA ALA A 20 -4.99 -14.09 16.80
C ALA A 20 -6.45 -14.30 17.30
N THR A 21 -7.40 -13.82 16.51
CA THR A 21 -8.81 -13.90 16.86
C THR A 21 -9.40 -15.22 16.35
N VAL A 22 -10.23 -15.85 17.15
CA VAL A 22 -10.94 -17.07 16.77
C VAL A 22 -12.42 -16.75 16.60
N TYR A 23 -12.95 -17.00 15.42
CA TYR A 23 -14.37 -16.75 15.09
C TYR A 23 -15.14 -18.07 15.00
N ASP A 24 -16.25 -18.16 15.68
CA ASP A 24 -17.16 -19.31 15.61
C ASP A 24 -18.30 -19.03 14.64
N VAL A 25 -18.29 -19.70 13.49
CA VAL A 25 -19.32 -19.50 12.46
C VAL A 25 -20.72 -19.87 12.92
N ALA A 26 -20.84 -20.71 13.95
CA ALA A 26 -22.13 -21.04 14.55
C ALA A 26 -22.73 -19.89 15.38
N LYS A 27 -21.95 -18.84 15.65
CA LYS A 27 -22.37 -17.63 16.38
C LYS A 27 -22.54 -16.45 15.44
N PRO A 28 -23.74 -15.96 15.15
CA PRO A 28 -23.98 -14.86 14.21
C PRO A 28 -23.22 -13.58 14.54
N SER A 29 -22.99 -13.29 15.82
CA SER A 29 -22.23 -12.12 16.26
C SER A 29 -20.74 -12.18 15.90
N GLU A 30 -20.15 -13.36 15.80
CA GLU A 30 -18.77 -13.59 15.43
C GLU A 30 -18.64 -13.63 13.90
N LEU A 31 -19.54 -14.33 13.19
CA LEU A 31 -19.58 -14.35 11.74
C LEU A 31 -19.79 -12.94 11.13
N ASN A 32 -20.56 -12.09 11.80
CA ASN A 32 -20.75 -10.68 11.42
C ASN A 32 -19.44 -9.87 11.38
N GLN A 33 -18.43 -10.25 12.13
CA GLN A 33 -17.17 -9.52 12.19
C GLN A 33 -16.30 -9.75 10.96
N ILE A 34 -16.42 -10.91 10.33
CA ILE A 34 -15.66 -11.29 9.13
C ILE A 34 -16.48 -11.20 7.84
N CYS A 35 -17.79 -11.03 7.94
CA CYS A 35 -18.71 -10.86 6.81
C CYS A 35 -18.95 -9.37 6.53
N SER A 36 -18.59 -8.88 5.35
CA SER A 36 -18.73 -7.47 4.93
C SER A 36 -20.15 -7.10 4.55
N THR A 37 -21.10 -7.26 5.46
CA THR A 37 -22.50 -6.90 5.28
C THR A 37 -22.84 -5.65 6.10
N HIS A 38 -23.84 -4.89 5.66
CA HIS A 38 -24.25 -3.67 6.36
C HIS A 38 -25.43 -3.86 7.30
N SER A 39 -25.97 -5.09 7.41
CA SER A 39 -27.06 -5.41 8.31
C SER A 39 -27.02 -6.86 8.79
N SER A 40 -27.52 -7.09 10.01
CA SER A 40 -27.66 -8.43 10.59
C SER A 40 -28.65 -9.35 9.85
N PHE A 41 -29.37 -8.84 8.85
CA PHE A 41 -30.26 -9.61 7.97
C PHE A 41 -29.54 -10.29 6.81
N ASP A 42 -28.28 -9.94 6.58
CA ASP A 42 -27.49 -10.44 5.46
C ASP A 42 -26.75 -11.76 5.78
N ILE A 43 -26.98 -12.31 6.98
CA ILE A 43 -26.43 -13.61 7.40
C ILE A 43 -27.60 -14.57 7.60
N GLN A 44 -27.60 -15.63 6.82
CA GLN A 44 -28.56 -16.72 6.94
C GLN A 44 -27.89 -17.97 7.52
N ARG A 45 -28.65 -18.78 8.21
CA ARG A 45 -28.16 -19.99 8.87
C ARG A 45 -29.12 -21.15 8.61
N THR A 46 -28.53 -22.28 8.24
CA THR A 46 -29.16 -23.61 8.39
C THR A 46 -28.33 -24.42 9.38
N ASP A 47 -28.73 -25.66 9.68
CA ASP A 47 -27.97 -26.53 10.60
C ASP A 47 -26.58 -26.87 10.05
N THR A 48 -26.41 -26.83 8.71
CA THR A 48 -25.18 -27.20 8.01
C THR A 48 -24.56 -26.09 7.17
N THR A 49 -25.24 -24.96 6.99
CA THR A 49 -24.71 -23.87 6.14
C THR A 49 -24.84 -22.53 6.83
N PHE A 50 -23.74 -21.79 6.87
CA PHE A 50 -23.66 -20.42 7.36
C PHE A 50 -23.39 -19.51 6.17
N PHE A 51 -24.31 -18.60 5.89
CA PHE A 51 -24.31 -17.83 4.65
C PHE A 51 -24.04 -16.34 4.90
N CYS A 52 -23.08 -15.77 4.17
CA CYS A 52 -22.75 -14.35 4.15
C CYS A 52 -23.13 -13.74 2.79
N HIS A 53 -24.10 -12.82 2.74
CA HIS A 53 -24.44 -12.10 1.50
C HIS A 53 -23.34 -11.15 1.00
N GLY A 54 -22.37 -10.80 1.85
CA GLY A 54 -21.24 -9.99 1.51
C GLY A 54 -20.01 -10.81 1.13
N LYS A 55 -18.85 -10.19 1.35
CA LYS A 55 -17.54 -10.82 1.24
C LYS A 55 -17.05 -11.25 2.63
N ILE A 56 -16.48 -12.42 2.71
CA ILE A 56 -15.76 -12.85 3.91
C ILE A 56 -14.28 -12.45 3.74
N VAL A 57 -13.77 -11.72 4.74
CA VAL A 57 -12.34 -11.38 4.84
C VAL A 57 -11.86 -11.79 6.22
N LEU A 58 -10.92 -12.72 6.26
CA LEU A 58 -10.29 -13.15 7.49
C LEU A 58 -8.88 -12.58 7.58
N PRO A 59 -8.60 -11.72 8.58
CA PRO A 59 -7.27 -11.16 8.79
C PRO A 59 -6.20 -12.23 8.97
N ALA A 60 -4.95 -11.87 8.66
CA ALA A 60 -3.82 -12.79 8.80
C ALA A 60 -3.65 -13.26 10.26
N GLY A 61 -3.48 -14.56 10.43
CA GLY A 61 -3.32 -15.21 11.74
C GLY A 61 -4.62 -15.57 12.45
N ASP A 62 -5.77 -15.04 12.04
CA ASP A 62 -7.05 -15.35 12.64
C ASP A 62 -7.58 -16.73 12.21
N SER A 63 -8.46 -17.31 13.01
CA SER A 63 -8.97 -18.67 12.80
C SER A 63 -10.50 -18.71 12.78
N ILE A 64 -11.05 -19.70 12.08
CA ILE A 64 -12.49 -19.98 12.07
C ILE A 64 -12.73 -21.39 12.63
N ILE A 65 -13.61 -21.48 13.59
CA ILE A 65 -14.10 -22.74 14.18
C ILE A 65 -15.61 -22.88 14.04
N SER A 66 -16.13 -24.05 14.34
CA SER A 66 -17.57 -24.28 14.39
C SER A 66 -17.99 -25.01 15.66
N SER A 67 -18.82 -24.38 16.47
CA SER A 67 -19.52 -25.04 17.61
C SER A 67 -20.84 -25.68 17.19
N SER A 68 -21.15 -25.75 15.89
CA SER A 68 -22.30 -26.51 15.39
C SER A 68 -22.27 -27.99 15.88
N PRO A 69 -23.42 -28.64 16.16
CA PRO A 69 -23.44 -30.08 16.46
C PRO A 69 -22.93 -30.92 15.31
N GLU A 70 -23.03 -30.46 14.06
CA GLU A 70 -22.57 -31.15 12.86
C GLU A 70 -21.06 -31.23 12.80
N ASN A 71 -20.53 -32.36 12.30
CA ASN A 71 -19.08 -32.56 12.14
C ASN A 71 -18.50 -31.83 10.93
N GLU A 72 -19.37 -31.46 10.00
CA GLU A 72 -19.00 -30.69 8.81
C GLU A 72 -20.06 -29.65 8.53
N VAL A 73 -19.61 -28.41 8.28
CA VAL A 73 -20.50 -27.29 7.94
C VAL A 73 -19.92 -26.52 6.74
N ILE A 74 -20.78 -25.80 6.03
CA ILE A 74 -20.39 -24.99 4.88
C ILE A 74 -20.46 -23.52 5.26
N LEU A 75 -19.38 -22.81 5.06
CA LEU A 75 -19.31 -21.35 5.14
C LEU A 75 -19.39 -20.78 3.72
N GLU A 76 -20.50 -20.15 3.40
CA GLU A 76 -20.82 -19.68 2.07
C GLU A 76 -20.80 -18.15 1.98
N ALA A 77 -20.14 -17.58 0.97
CA ALA A 77 -20.10 -16.14 0.75
C ALA A 77 -20.56 -15.76 -0.65
N HIS A 78 -21.46 -14.79 -0.74
CA HIS A 78 -21.99 -14.33 -2.03
C HIS A 78 -20.99 -13.49 -2.81
N GLN A 79 -20.17 -12.64 -2.14
CA GLN A 79 -19.22 -11.73 -2.78
C GLN A 79 -17.75 -12.16 -2.65
N GLY A 80 -17.49 -13.44 -2.39
CA GLY A 80 -16.15 -14.01 -2.34
C GLY A 80 -15.58 -14.18 -0.95
N ILE A 81 -14.48 -14.93 -0.88
CA ILE A 81 -13.75 -15.24 0.34
C ILE A 81 -12.29 -14.87 0.16
N VAL A 82 -11.74 -14.10 1.10
CA VAL A 82 -10.32 -13.76 1.16
C VAL A 82 -9.77 -14.11 2.53
N LEU A 83 -8.76 -14.95 2.54
CA LEU A 83 -7.96 -15.30 3.70
C LEU A 83 -6.61 -14.56 3.56
N GLU A 84 -6.27 -13.71 4.52
CA GLU A 84 -5.12 -12.81 4.38
C GLU A 84 -3.79 -13.42 4.83
N GLY A 85 -3.82 -14.70 5.23
CA GLY A 85 -2.63 -15.52 5.47
C GLY A 85 -2.53 -16.07 6.89
N ASN A 86 -1.81 -17.17 7.04
CA ASN A 86 -1.60 -17.86 8.32
C ASN A 86 -2.92 -18.13 9.08
N ASN A 87 -3.95 -18.48 8.35
CA ASN A 87 -5.27 -18.71 8.91
C ASN A 87 -5.48 -20.22 9.17
N ARG A 88 -6.34 -20.53 10.14
CA ARG A 88 -6.78 -21.89 10.42
C ARG A 88 -8.28 -21.98 10.32
N ILE A 89 -8.78 -22.82 9.42
CA ILE A 89 -10.21 -23.01 9.14
C ILE A 89 -10.61 -24.44 9.50
N GLY A 90 -11.51 -24.56 10.45
CA GLY A 90 -11.96 -25.85 10.93
C GLY A 90 -10.91 -26.63 11.73
N GLU A 91 -11.27 -27.85 12.08
CA GLU A 91 -10.46 -28.86 12.76
C GLU A 91 -10.73 -30.24 12.15
N PRO A 92 -9.86 -31.24 12.35
CA PRO A 92 -10.04 -32.59 11.74
C PRO A 92 -11.41 -33.22 12.02
N ASN A 93 -11.98 -32.95 13.20
CA ASN A 93 -13.27 -33.49 13.65
C ASN A 93 -14.44 -32.49 13.54
N LYS A 94 -14.15 -31.24 13.09
CA LYS A 94 -15.10 -30.15 12.91
C LYS A 94 -14.76 -29.37 11.64
N ARG A 95 -15.03 -30.01 10.52
CA ARG A 95 -14.65 -29.51 9.18
C ARG A 95 -15.49 -28.30 8.78
N ILE A 96 -14.89 -27.35 8.11
CA ILE A 96 -15.56 -26.17 7.58
C ILE A 96 -15.21 -26.02 6.10
N SER A 97 -16.16 -26.38 5.26
CA SER A 97 -16.05 -26.23 3.81
C SER A 97 -16.34 -24.79 3.39
N LEU A 98 -15.54 -24.23 2.49
CA LEU A 98 -15.67 -22.86 2.01
C LEU A 98 -16.31 -22.83 0.63
N ARG A 99 -17.39 -22.06 0.47
CA ARG A 99 -18.08 -21.89 -0.82
C ARG A 99 -18.18 -20.43 -1.23
N SER A 100 -17.65 -20.10 -2.38
CA SER A 100 -17.78 -18.77 -2.99
C SER A 100 -18.79 -18.79 -4.16
N LEU A 101 -19.79 -17.87 -4.14
CA LEU A 101 -20.93 -17.88 -5.07
C LEU A 101 -20.82 -16.90 -6.24
N SER A 102 -20.11 -15.76 -6.13
CA SER A 102 -20.15 -14.76 -7.20
C SER A 102 -18.83 -13.98 -7.42
N VAL A 103 -17.77 -14.23 -6.63
CA VAL A 103 -16.46 -13.58 -6.76
C VAL A 103 -15.35 -14.60 -6.41
N GLU A 104 -14.09 -14.26 -6.64
CA GLU A 104 -12.94 -15.14 -6.40
C GLU A 104 -12.81 -15.61 -4.94
N LEU A 105 -12.34 -16.83 -4.77
CA LEU A 105 -11.81 -17.34 -3.51
C LEU A 105 -10.28 -17.17 -3.51
N LYS A 106 -9.74 -16.51 -2.50
CA LYS A 106 -8.33 -16.17 -2.45
C LYS A 106 -7.71 -16.43 -1.08
N VAL A 107 -6.55 -17.06 -1.06
CA VAL A 107 -5.69 -17.23 0.11
C VAL A 107 -4.35 -16.53 -0.15
N ASN A 108 -4.02 -15.55 0.67
CA ASN A 108 -2.78 -14.80 0.60
C ASN A 108 -1.94 -15.13 1.82
N ASN A 109 -0.82 -15.83 1.65
CA ASN A 109 0.18 -15.97 2.70
C ASN A 109 1.42 -15.14 2.34
N GLU A 110 2.16 -14.71 3.33
CA GLU A 110 3.47 -14.10 3.13
C GLU A 110 4.49 -15.15 2.71
N GLN A 111 5.53 -14.73 2.01
CA GLN A 111 6.64 -15.59 1.64
C GLN A 111 7.44 -15.96 2.89
N ALA A 112 7.71 -17.25 3.10
CA ALA A 112 8.49 -17.72 4.22
C ALA A 112 9.98 -17.49 4.00
N SER A 113 10.72 -17.11 5.05
CA SER A 113 12.17 -16.87 4.99
C SER A 113 13.03 -18.05 5.46
N SER A 114 12.41 -19.06 6.09
CA SER A 114 13.05 -20.28 6.58
C SER A 114 12.05 -21.44 6.71
N ILE A 115 12.52 -22.67 6.92
CA ILE A 115 11.65 -23.85 7.15
C ILE A 115 10.81 -23.71 8.43
N GLU A 116 11.35 -23.10 9.48
CA GLU A 116 10.59 -22.84 10.73
C GLU A 116 9.55 -21.73 10.55
N ASP A 117 9.90 -20.68 9.83
CA ASP A 117 9.01 -19.59 9.47
C ASP A 117 7.86 -20.12 8.56
N TYR A 118 8.19 -21.07 7.70
CA TYR A 118 7.27 -21.78 6.84
C TYR A 118 6.17 -22.51 7.62
N GLN A 119 6.50 -23.24 8.69
CA GLN A 119 5.52 -23.96 9.53
C GLN A 119 4.50 -23.02 10.21
N ASN A 120 4.86 -21.76 10.39
CA ASN A 120 4.04 -20.74 11.05
C ASN A 120 3.26 -19.84 10.07
N LYS A 121 3.49 -19.95 8.75
CA LYS A 121 2.89 -19.05 7.73
C LYS A 121 1.92 -19.73 6.77
N HIS A 122 1.48 -20.94 7.05
CA HIS A 122 0.50 -21.64 6.24
C HIS A 122 -0.92 -21.34 6.66
N THR A 123 -1.79 -21.22 5.67
CA THR A 123 -3.21 -21.35 5.93
C THR A 123 -3.60 -22.82 5.94
N VAL A 124 -4.20 -23.27 7.02
CA VAL A 124 -4.66 -24.65 7.21
C VAL A 124 -6.18 -24.70 7.09
N ILE A 125 -6.71 -25.58 6.23
CA ILE A 125 -8.14 -25.71 6.01
C ILE A 125 -8.53 -27.18 6.16
N TYR A 126 -9.40 -27.46 7.09
CA TYR A 126 -10.09 -28.72 7.27
C TYR A 126 -11.51 -28.61 6.73
N GLY A 127 -11.71 -28.95 5.46
CA GLY A 127 -12.97 -28.84 4.74
C GLY A 127 -12.76 -28.63 3.26
N ASP A 128 -13.83 -28.67 2.49
CA ASP A 128 -13.78 -28.57 1.03
C ASP A 128 -13.78 -27.12 0.57
N LEU A 129 -13.21 -26.86 -0.59
CA LEU A 129 -13.26 -25.58 -1.29
C LEU A 129 -14.16 -25.67 -2.51
N LEU A 130 -15.25 -24.94 -2.51
CA LEU A 130 -16.29 -24.97 -3.53
C LEU A 130 -16.43 -23.60 -4.19
N SER A 131 -16.19 -23.49 -5.50
CA SER A 131 -16.30 -22.21 -6.20
C SER A 131 -16.65 -22.37 -7.69
N ALA A 132 -17.44 -21.45 -8.22
CA ALA A 132 -17.62 -21.27 -9.67
C ALA A 132 -16.72 -20.15 -10.24
N TYR A 133 -15.92 -19.48 -9.39
CA TYR A 133 -15.12 -18.29 -9.70
C TYR A 133 -13.63 -18.56 -9.54
N PRO A 134 -12.75 -17.65 -10.02
CA PRO A 134 -11.32 -17.84 -9.91
C PRO A 134 -10.90 -18.11 -8.46
N THR A 135 -10.11 -19.14 -8.27
CA THR A 135 -9.59 -19.51 -6.95
C THR A 135 -8.07 -19.45 -6.99
N LYS A 136 -7.49 -18.67 -6.06
CA LYS A 136 -6.06 -18.49 -5.92
C LYS A 136 -5.63 -18.87 -4.51
N LEU A 137 -4.71 -19.80 -4.41
CA LEU A 137 -4.22 -20.37 -3.16
C LEU A 137 -2.70 -20.24 -3.11
N HIS A 138 -2.19 -19.69 -2.02
CA HIS A 138 -0.76 -19.48 -1.82
C HIS A 138 -0.33 -20.02 -0.45
N ASN A 139 0.62 -20.96 -0.41
CA ASN A 139 1.12 -21.63 0.78
C ASN A 139 0.00 -22.21 1.68
N VAL A 140 -0.66 -23.26 1.22
CA VAL A 140 -1.82 -23.85 1.90
C VAL A 140 -1.62 -25.30 2.27
N LEU A 141 -2.18 -25.72 3.40
CA LEU A 141 -2.46 -27.10 3.76
C LEU A 141 -3.97 -27.31 3.78
N ILE A 142 -4.49 -28.14 2.91
CA ILE A 142 -5.91 -28.43 2.78
C ILE A 142 -6.13 -29.93 2.98
N ASP A 143 -6.96 -30.24 3.96
CA ASP A 143 -7.53 -31.59 4.15
C ASP A 143 -9.00 -31.53 3.76
N GLY A 144 -9.26 -31.74 2.48
CA GLY A 144 -10.56 -31.65 1.85
C GLY A 144 -10.47 -31.59 0.33
N ASP A 145 -11.61 -31.70 -0.33
CA ASP A 145 -11.73 -31.63 -1.77
C ASP A 145 -11.75 -30.18 -2.28
N ILE A 146 -11.21 -29.96 -3.47
CA ILE A 146 -11.30 -28.68 -4.18
C ILE A 146 -12.18 -28.88 -5.42
N GLU A 147 -13.35 -28.26 -5.45
CA GLU A 147 -14.27 -28.34 -6.57
C GLU A 147 -14.57 -26.97 -7.18
N LEU A 148 -14.16 -26.76 -8.44
CA LEU A 148 -14.43 -25.54 -9.19
C LEU A 148 -15.27 -25.85 -10.44
N THR A 149 -16.47 -25.28 -10.49
CA THR A 149 -17.43 -25.62 -11.56
C THR A 149 -17.36 -24.69 -12.79
N GLY A 150 -16.61 -23.61 -12.79
CA GLY A 150 -16.67 -22.66 -13.91
C GLY A 150 -15.44 -21.77 -14.16
N SER A 151 -14.39 -21.79 -13.36
CA SER A 151 -13.30 -20.85 -13.48
C SER A 151 -11.92 -21.45 -13.15
N THR A 152 -10.88 -20.61 -13.20
CA THR A 152 -9.48 -21.03 -13.05
C THR A 152 -9.12 -21.35 -11.59
N LEU A 153 -8.32 -22.41 -11.42
CA LEU A 153 -7.60 -22.69 -10.18
C LEU A 153 -6.12 -22.34 -10.37
N HIS A 154 -5.58 -21.56 -9.45
CA HIS A 154 -4.15 -21.28 -9.38
C HIS A 154 -3.65 -21.52 -7.96
N ILE A 155 -2.75 -22.49 -7.82
CA ILE A 155 -2.07 -22.81 -6.56
C ILE A 155 -0.60 -22.51 -6.76
N ASP A 156 -0.03 -21.64 -5.94
CA ASP A 156 1.38 -21.30 -5.98
C ASP A 156 1.95 -21.05 -4.57
N GLY A 157 3.18 -20.59 -4.50
CA GLY A 157 3.90 -20.38 -3.26
C GLY A 157 5.14 -21.27 -3.20
N GLU A 158 5.69 -21.45 -2.03
CA GLU A 158 6.92 -22.27 -1.85
C GLU A 158 6.59 -23.73 -1.64
N TYR A 159 5.47 -24.02 -0.99
CA TYR A 159 5.04 -25.38 -0.68
C TYR A 159 3.54 -25.45 -0.37
N ASN A 160 2.84 -26.38 -0.95
CA ASN A 160 1.43 -26.63 -0.69
C ASN A 160 1.20 -28.13 -0.43
N THR A 161 0.19 -28.46 0.38
CA THR A 161 -0.25 -29.84 0.56
C THR A 161 -1.77 -29.90 0.47
N ILE A 162 -2.27 -30.77 -0.38
CA ILE A 162 -3.70 -31.03 -0.55
C ILE A 162 -3.97 -32.53 -0.32
N ILE A 163 -4.77 -32.83 0.66
CA ILE A 163 -5.22 -34.19 0.99
C ILE A 163 -6.70 -34.31 0.62
N GLY A 164 -6.98 -34.68 -0.62
CA GLY A 164 -8.33 -34.70 -1.17
C GLY A 164 -8.33 -34.64 -2.69
N LYS A 165 -9.51 -34.71 -3.28
CA LYS A 165 -9.70 -34.66 -4.74
C LYS A 165 -9.71 -33.21 -5.21
N ILE A 166 -9.09 -32.95 -6.37
CA ILE A 166 -9.17 -31.66 -7.07
C ILE A 166 -9.98 -31.86 -8.36
N LEU A 167 -11.14 -31.20 -8.44
CA LEU A 167 -12.01 -31.22 -9.62
C LEU A 167 -12.19 -29.81 -10.17
N THR A 168 -11.79 -29.58 -11.43
CA THR A 168 -11.90 -28.27 -12.07
C THR A 168 -12.51 -28.35 -13.46
N HIS A 169 -13.14 -27.26 -13.91
CA HIS A 169 -13.77 -27.16 -15.23
C HIS A 169 -13.14 -26.07 -16.13
N SER A 170 -12.00 -25.49 -15.74
CA SER A 170 -11.27 -24.48 -16.49
C SER A 170 -9.76 -24.71 -16.41
N THR A 171 -8.95 -23.69 -16.73
CA THR A 171 -7.49 -23.79 -16.61
C THR A 171 -7.09 -24.01 -15.15
N THR A 172 -6.16 -24.93 -14.94
CA THR A 172 -5.70 -25.36 -13.62
C THR A 172 -4.18 -25.34 -13.57
N ASP A 173 -3.62 -24.47 -12.74
CA ASP A 173 -2.19 -24.36 -12.47
C ASP A 173 -1.93 -24.73 -11.02
N ILE A 174 -1.13 -25.78 -10.80
CA ILE A 174 -0.77 -26.26 -9.46
C ILE A 174 0.75 -26.29 -9.37
N PHE A 175 1.31 -25.37 -8.59
CA PHE A 175 2.75 -25.22 -8.45
C PHE A 175 3.20 -25.47 -7.01
N ASN A 176 4.35 -26.16 -6.86
CA ASN A 176 4.96 -26.46 -5.57
C ASN A 176 3.98 -27.11 -4.58
N ALA A 177 3.30 -28.19 -5.01
CA ALA A 177 2.29 -28.85 -4.20
C ALA A 177 2.47 -30.36 -4.13
N ASN A 178 2.32 -30.93 -2.92
CA ASN A 178 2.07 -32.35 -2.72
C ASN A 178 0.56 -32.60 -2.74
N VAL A 179 0.09 -33.47 -3.60
CA VAL A 179 -1.33 -33.79 -3.72
C VAL A 179 -1.53 -35.27 -3.41
N CYS A 180 -2.30 -35.54 -2.36
CA CYS A 180 -2.70 -36.87 -1.92
C CYS A 180 -4.18 -37.12 -2.25
N GLY A 181 -4.47 -37.31 -3.52
CA GLY A 181 -5.80 -37.51 -4.06
C GLY A 181 -5.84 -37.38 -5.58
N THR A 182 -7.00 -37.58 -6.16
CA THR A 182 -7.19 -37.53 -7.62
C THR A 182 -7.30 -36.08 -8.11
N ILE A 183 -6.61 -35.75 -9.18
CA ILE A 183 -6.75 -34.46 -9.89
C ILE A 183 -7.53 -34.69 -11.19
N GLU A 184 -8.72 -34.13 -11.32
CA GLU A 184 -9.51 -34.16 -12.55
C GLU A 184 -9.75 -32.72 -13.08
N SER A 185 -9.15 -32.38 -14.22
CA SER A 185 -9.38 -31.11 -14.90
C SER A 185 -10.18 -31.34 -16.18
N LYS A 186 -11.41 -30.84 -16.20
CA LYS A 186 -12.33 -30.85 -17.36
C LYS A 186 -12.17 -29.61 -18.25
N GLY A 187 -11.27 -28.71 -17.89
CA GLY A 187 -11.06 -27.41 -18.55
C GLY A 187 -10.02 -27.39 -19.67
N HIS A 188 -9.45 -26.19 -19.93
CA HIS A 188 -8.58 -25.99 -21.11
C HIS A 188 -7.14 -26.46 -20.92
N GLN A 189 -6.61 -26.40 -19.72
CA GLN A 189 -5.22 -26.78 -19.42
C GLN A 189 -5.08 -27.22 -17.97
N LEU A 190 -4.31 -28.28 -17.76
CA LEU A 190 -3.79 -28.68 -16.46
C LEU A 190 -2.27 -28.55 -16.47
N HIS A 191 -1.73 -27.72 -15.61
CA HIS A 191 -0.30 -27.52 -15.44
C HIS A 191 0.10 -27.80 -14.00
N LEU A 192 0.93 -28.81 -13.81
CA LEU A 192 1.52 -29.20 -12.54
C LEU A 192 3.03 -28.93 -12.61
N LYS A 193 3.60 -28.24 -11.62
CA LYS A 193 5.01 -27.86 -11.67
C LYS A 193 5.66 -27.69 -10.30
N THR A 194 6.84 -28.26 -10.15
CA THR A 194 7.80 -27.86 -9.11
C THR A 194 8.63 -26.67 -9.60
N LYS A 195 8.53 -25.53 -8.95
CA LYS A 195 9.33 -24.32 -9.26
C LYS A 195 10.56 -24.18 -8.38
N HIS A 196 10.62 -24.92 -7.28
CA HIS A 196 11.71 -24.80 -6.31
C HIS A 196 12.84 -25.80 -6.62
N PRO A 197 14.12 -25.38 -6.75
CA PRO A 197 15.20 -26.21 -7.24
C PRO A 197 15.67 -27.32 -6.27
N PHE A 198 15.19 -27.32 -5.02
CA PHE A 198 15.71 -28.20 -3.96
C PHE A 198 14.71 -29.24 -3.43
N GLN A 199 13.48 -29.26 -3.90
CA GLN A 199 12.47 -30.20 -3.44
C GLN A 199 11.54 -30.64 -4.58
N GLN A 200 11.51 -31.90 -4.91
CA GLN A 200 10.54 -32.43 -5.85
C GLN A 200 9.21 -32.68 -5.17
N HIS A 201 8.15 -32.04 -5.66
CA HIS A 201 6.79 -32.29 -5.20
C HIS A 201 6.17 -33.51 -5.88
N PHE A 202 5.10 -34.04 -5.32
CA PHE A 202 4.52 -35.28 -5.79
C PHE A 202 2.98 -35.29 -5.84
N VAL A 203 2.45 -36.21 -6.63
CA VAL A 203 1.03 -36.57 -6.65
C VAL A 203 0.89 -38.04 -6.30
N VAL A 204 0.18 -38.35 -5.23
CA VAL A 204 -0.25 -39.70 -4.86
C VAL A 204 -1.72 -39.84 -5.17
N GLY A 205 -2.07 -40.30 -6.36
CA GLY A 205 -3.42 -40.41 -6.89
C GLY A 205 -3.45 -40.26 -8.40
N ASP A 206 -4.63 -40.43 -8.99
CA ASP A 206 -4.79 -40.37 -10.43
C ASP A 206 -4.91 -38.94 -10.95
N ILE A 207 -4.39 -38.67 -12.13
CA ILE A 207 -4.46 -37.39 -12.85
C ILE A 207 -5.29 -37.57 -14.10
N VAL A 208 -6.40 -36.85 -14.23
CA VAL A 208 -7.28 -36.90 -15.41
C VAL A 208 -7.40 -35.50 -16.03
N ALA A 209 -6.82 -35.32 -17.20
CA ALA A 209 -6.90 -34.07 -17.95
C ALA A 209 -7.74 -34.24 -19.22
N HIS A 210 -8.78 -33.44 -19.40
CA HIS A 210 -9.65 -33.53 -20.59
C HIS A 210 -9.19 -32.60 -21.72
N SER A 211 -8.11 -31.83 -21.53
CA SER A 211 -7.48 -30.98 -22.55
C SER A 211 -5.96 -31.08 -22.46
N SER A 212 -5.19 -30.02 -22.68
CA SER A 212 -3.74 -30.08 -22.60
C SER A 212 -3.26 -30.31 -21.16
N LEU A 213 -2.26 -31.16 -21.02
CA LEU A 213 -1.60 -31.53 -19.78
C LEU A 213 -0.11 -31.16 -19.86
N LEU A 214 0.40 -30.48 -18.84
CA LEU A 214 1.81 -30.20 -18.66
C LEU A 214 2.23 -30.57 -17.25
N ILE A 215 3.25 -31.38 -17.09
CA ILE A 215 3.83 -31.80 -15.81
C ILE A 215 5.34 -31.53 -15.84
N ASP A 216 5.78 -30.61 -14.99
CA ASP A 216 7.16 -30.14 -14.88
C ASP A 216 7.73 -30.46 -13.49
N ASP A 217 8.83 -31.22 -13.44
CA ASP A 217 9.61 -31.53 -12.23
C ASP A 217 8.78 -32.11 -11.05
N MET A 218 7.81 -32.98 -11.34
CA MET A 218 6.93 -33.61 -10.34
C MET A 218 7.13 -35.13 -10.27
N ALA A 219 6.95 -35.72 -9.09
CA ALA A 219 6.86 -37.17 -8.92
C ALA A 219 5.38 -37.63 -8.92
N VAL A 220 5.04 -38.65 -9.69
CA VAL A 220 3.67 -39.15 -9.82
C VAL A 220 3.56 -40.63 -9.43
N TYR A 221 2.67 -40.90 -8.47
CA TYR A 221 2.39 -42.24 -7.92
C TYR A 221 0.91 -42.60 -8.16
N GLY A 222 0.48 -42.53 -9.42
CA GLY A 222 -0.87 -42.87 -9.87
C GLY A 222 -0.98 -42.91 -11.38
N THR A 223 -2.17 -43.23 -11.88
CA THR A 223 -2.43 -43.22 -13.32
C THR A 223 -2.73 -41.82 -13.83
N THR A 224 -2.10 -41.48 -14.94
CA THR A 224 -2.39 -40.22 -15.64
C THR A 224 -3.16 -40.49 -16.92
N GLU A 225 -4.36 -39.94 -17.05
CA GLU A 225 -5.17 -39.98 -18.26
C GLU A 225 -5.24 -38.60 -18.93
N SER A 226 -4.70 -38.49 -20.14
CA SER A 226 -4.84 -37.26 -20.93
C SER A 226 -5.85 -37.51 -22.05
N LYS A 227 -7.10 -37.14 -21.80
CA LYS A 227 -8.21 -37.28 -22.77
C LYS A 227 -8.23 -36.17 -23.82
N GLY A 228 -7.35 -35.13 -23.66
CA GLY A 228 -7.16 -34.07 -24.62
C GLY A 228 -6.13 -34.35 -25.71
N ALA A 229 -5.74 -33.31 -26.46
CA ALA A 229 -4.88 -33.45 -27.63
C ALA A 229 -3.41 -33.70 -27.31
N SER A 230 -2.89 -33.15 -26.22
CA SER A 230 -1.45 -33.27 -25.90
C SER A 230 -1.16 -33.37 -24.40
N ALA A 231 -0.16 -34.17 -24.09
CA ALA A 231 0.49 -34.18 -22.79
C ALA A 231 1.99 -33.86 -22.96
N ALA A 232 2.57 -33.13 -22.05
CA ALA A 232 3.98 -32.80 -22.00
C ALA A 232 4.54 -33.06 -20.59
N LEU A 233 5.72 -33.68 -20.53
CA LEU A 233 6.42 -34.01 -19.29
C LEU A 233 7.83 -33.44 -19.35
N ASN A 234 8.25 -32.73 -18.31
CA ASN A 234 9.61 -32.20 -18.18
C ASN A 234 10.15 -32.54 -16.79
N GLY A 235 11.32 -33.17 -16.71
CA GLY A 235 11.99 -33.46 -15.43
C GLY A 235 11.20 -34.34 -14.44
N SER A 236 10.07 -34.92 -14.85
CA SER A 236 9.12 -35.56 -13.94
C SER A 236 9.45 -37.06 -13.75
N PHE A 237 9.13 -37.57 -12.57
CA PHE A 237 9.26 -38.95 -12.20
C PHE A 237 7.91 -39.65 -12.12
N TYR A 238 7.77 -40.81 -12.81
CA TYR A 238 6.60 -41.69 -12.72
C TYR A 238 7.02 -43.01 -12.09
N ALA A 239 6.41 -43.34 -10.96
CA ALA A 239 6.71 -44.56 -10.21
C ALA A 239 6.37 -45.84 -10.99
N LYS A 240 6.95 -46.96 -10.56
CA LYS A 240 6.58 -48.29 -11.07
C LYS A 240 5.12 -48.59 -10.68
N ASP A 241 4.44 -49.36 -11.53
CA ASP A 241 3.01 -49.72 -11.40
C ASP A 241 2.03 -48.54 -11.58
N THR A 242 2.50 -47.37 -12.12
CA THR A 242 1.66 -46.28 -12.61
C THR A 242 1.47 -46.39 -14.13
N ALA A 243 0.56 -45.59 -14.71
CA ALA A 243 0.35 -45.57 -16.15
C ALA A 243 0.02 -44.18 -16.67
N ILE A 244 0.46 -43.85 -17.88
CA ILE A 244 0.06 -42.68 -18.64
C ILE A 244 -0.79 -43.14 -19.81
N LYS A 245 -2.07 -42.71 -19.87
CA LYS A 245 -3.06 -43.26 -20.81
C LYS A 245 -3.79 -42.16 -21.60
N TYR A 246 -4.33 -42.57 -22.76
CA TYR A 246 -5.30 -41.84 -23.60
C TYR A 246 -4.80 -40.54 -24.17
N PHE A 247 -3.52 -40.26 -24.29
CA PHE A 247 -3.00 -39.07 -24.94
C PHE A 247 -2.97 -39.21 -26.49
N GLN A 248 -3.16 -38.10 -27.21
CA GLN A 248 -2.95 -38.06 -28.66
C GLN A 248 -1.50 -37.78 -29.02
N THR A 249 -0.86 -36.84 -28.33
CA THR A 249 0.59 -36.61 -28.42
C THR A 249 1.18 -36.52 -27.00
N LEU A 250 2.34 -37.12 -26.81
CA LEU A 250 3.13 -37.03 -25.59
C LEU A 250 4.49 -36.41 -25.97
N ASN A 251 4.77 -35.25 -25.41
CA ASN A 251 5.97 -34.47 -25.68
C ASN A 251 6.88 -34.42 -24.47
N PHE A 252 8.20 -34.46 -24.69
CA PHE A 252 9.22 -34.27 -23.67
C PHE A 252 10.06 -33.04 -24.05
N ASN A 253 9.41 -31.88 -24.08
CA ASN A 253 10.00 -30.67 -24.61
C ASN A 253 10.38 -29.72 -23.48
N GLN A 254 11.62 -29.33 -23.41
CA GLN A 254 12.21 -28.28 -22.61
C GLN A 254 12.48 -28.63 -21.13
N GLY A 255 13.75 -28.79 -20.81
CA GLY A 255 14.23 -28.96 -19.44
C GLY A 255 15.02 -30.28 -19.25
N VAL A 256 15.02 -30.77 -18.03
CA VAL A 256 15.65 -32.05 -17.66
C VAL A 256 14.81 -33.22 -18.17
N GLY A 257 15.42 -34.34 -18.60
CA GLY A 257 14.69 -35.51 -19.04
C GLY A 257 13.81 -36.12 -17.93
N SER A 258 12.61 -36.57 -18.30
CA SER A 258 11.68 -37.24 -17.38
C SER A 258 11.98 -38.73 -17.26
N GLN A 259 11.77 -39.30 -16.07
CA GLN A 259 11.91 -40.71 -15.78
C GLN A 259 10.52 -41.37 -15.62
N VAL A 260 10.14 -42.26 -16.54
CA VAL A 260 8.86 -42.96 -16.47
C VAL A 260 9.13 -44.41 -16.21
N CYS A 261 8.81 -44.90 -15.02
CA CYS A 261 8.99 -46.28 -14.60
C CYS A 261 7.70 -47.13 -14.71
N GLY A 262 6.58 -46.46 -15.06
CA GLY A 262 5.28 -47.08 -15.30
C GLY A 262 4.99 -47.41 -16.76
N GLU A 263 3.74 -47.66 -17.07
CA GLU A 263 3.24 -48.01 -18.40
C GLU A 263 2.83 -46.74 -19.19
N ILE A 264 3.12 -46.69 -20.49
CA ILE A 264 2.67 -45.66 -21.41
C ILE A 264 1.72 -46.26 -22.43
N GLN A 265 0.44 -45.83 -22.43
CA GLN A 265 -0.60 -46.31 -23.33
C GLN A 265 -1.20 -45.17 -24.17
N GLN A 266 -1.06 -45.22 -25.47
CA GLN A 266 -1.63 -44.24 -26.40
C GLN A 266 -3.10 -44.55 -26.74
N THR A 267 -3.86 -43.49 -27.08
CA THR A 267 -5.26 -43.64 -27.52
C THR A 267 -5.32 -44.42 -28.82
N PRO A 268 -6.19 -45.44 -28.93
CA PRO A 268 -6.40 -46.13 -30.18
C PRO A 268 -6.88 -45.19 -31.30
N GLY A 269 -6.18 -45.21 -32.47
CA GLY A 269 -6.55 -44.40 -33.63
C GLY A 269 -5.73 -43.14 -33.85
N SER A 270 -4.73 -42.83 -33.03
CA SER A 270 -3.84 -41.69 -33.26
C SER A 270 -2.91 -41.95 -34.46
N SER A 271 -2.70 -40.91 -35.30
CA SER A 271 -1.92 -41.01 -36.54
C SER A 271 -0.40 -41.13 -36.37
N HIS A 272 0.10 -41.18 -35.14
CA HIS A 272 1.52 -41.31 -34.82
C HIS A 272 1.79 -42.66 -34.15
N PRO A 273 2.57 -43.56 -34.77
CA PRO A 273 2.76 -44.94 -34.27
C PRO A 273 3.80 -44.99 -33.15
N HIS A 274 3.42 -44.57 -31.93
CA HIS A 274 4.23 -44.79 -30.74
C HIS A 274 3.40 -45.49 -29.68
N SER A 275 2.87 -46.66 -30.02
CA SER A 275 2.34 -47.60 -29.02
C SER A 275 3.50 -48.24 -28.27
N LEU A 276 3.85 -47.69 -27.12
CA LEU A 276 4.73 -48.34 -26.17
C LEU A 276 3.82 -49.03 -25.15
N THR A 277 3.48 -50.30 -25.46
CA THR A 277 2.78 -51.18 -24.54
C THR A 277 3.81 -52.06 -23.82
N GLY A 278 3.96 -51.87 -22.50
CA GLY A 278 4.83 -52.68 -21.69
C GLY A 278 5.21 -52.05 -20.37
N LYS A 279 5.50 -52.86 -19.35
CA LYS A 279 6.09 -52.41 -18.08
C LYS A 279 7.59 -52.21 -18.28
N TYR A 280 8.06 -51.01 -18.57
CA TYR A 280 9.46 -50.76 -18.85
C TYR A 280 9.99 -49.58 -18.08
N SER A 281 11.27 -49.61 -17.72
CA SER A 281 12.03 -48.44 -17.30
C SER A 281 12.26 -47.55 -18.52
N GLN A 282 11.75 -46.34 -18.49
CA GLN A 282 11.88 -45.36 -19.57
C GLN A 282 12.46 -44.06 -19.06
N PHE A 283 13.49 -43.56 -19.71
CA PHE A 283 14.02 -42.22 -19.51
C PHE A 283 13.71 -41.39 -20.75
N CYS A 284 13.06 -40.24 -20.52
CA CYS A 284 12.66 -39.34 -21.58
C CYS A 284 13.53 -38.08 -21.51
N GLY A 285 14.47 -37.92 -22.41
CA GLY A 285 15.45 -36.84 -22.46
C GLY A 285 14.86 -35.51 -22.96
N VAL A 286 15.61 -34.44 -22.77
CA VAL A 286 15.31 -33.10 -23.24
C VAL A 286 15.17 -33.06 -24.77
N GLY A 287 14.06 -32.54 -25.29
CA GLY A 287 13.81 -32.34 -26.72
C GLY A 287 13.56 -33.66 -27.49
N GLN A 288 13.36 -34.79 -26.81
CA GLN A 288 13.04 -36.03 -27.46
C GLN A 288 11.54 -36.26 -27.61
N SER A 289 11.12 -36.71 -28.79
CA SER A 289 9.74 -37.13 -29.03
C SER A 289 9.50 -38.62 -28.67
N ARG A 290 10.52 -39.30 -28.16
CA ARG A 290 10.53 -40.74 -27.78
C ARG A 290 11.27 -40.90 -26.48
N CYS A 291 10.79 -41.83 -25.63
CA CYS A 291 11.50 -42.27 -24.43
C CYS A 291 12.52 -43.33 -24.78
N ASP A 292 13.73 -43.25 -24.22
CA ASP A 292 14.74 -44.30 -24.30
C ASP A 292 14.46 -45.37 -23.25
N TYR A 293 14.73 -46.65 -23.63
CA TYR A 293 14.51 -47.77 -22.73
C TYR A 293 15.81 -48.17 -22.05
N SER A 294 15.82 -48.09 -20.70
CA SER A 294 16.95 -48.60 -19.89
C SER A 294 16.43 -49.33 -18.66
N SER A 295 16.76 -50.62 -18.55
CA SER A 295 16.40 -51.41 -17.37
C SER A 295 17.16 -51.06 -16.10
N SER A 296 18.20 -50.24 -16.20
CA SER A 296 19.03 -49.83 -15.06
C SER A 296 18.58 -48.52 -14.37
N ILE A 297 17.63 -47.79 -14.93
CA ILE A 297 17.21 -46.46 -14.43
C ILE A 297 16.06 -46.61 -13.44
N CYS A 298 15.19 -47.57 -13.60
CA CYS A 298 14.03 -47.74 -12.72
C CYS A 298 14.25 -48.89 -11.73
N PRO A 299 13.75 -48.74 -10.47
CA PRO A 299 13.86 -49.79 -9.45
C PRO A 299 13.24 -51.13 -9.90
N SER A 300 13.83 -52.26 -9.53
CA SER A 300 13.29 -53.59 -9.82
C SER A 300 12.01 -53.91 -9.03
N THR A 301 11.79 -53.25 -7.92
CA THR A 301 10.58 -53.33 -7.07
C THR A 301 9.77 -52.05 -7.19
N ALA A 302 8.46 -52.08 -6.89
CA ALA A 302 7.63 -50.89 -6.85
C ALA A 302 8.18 -49.89 -5.80
N THR A 303 8.34 -48.66 -6.17
CA THR A 303 8.66 -47.59 -5.23
C THR A 303 7.37 -47.26 -4.44
N PRO A 304 7.33 -47.45 -3.11
CA PRO A 304 6.14 -47.06 -2.34
C PRO A 304 5.89 -45.56 -2.51
N PRO A 305 4.63 -45.12 -2.62
CA PRO A 305 4.32 -43.72 -2.65
C PRO A 305 4.79 -43.06 -1.33
N PRO A 306 5.22 -41.79 -1.36
CA PRO A 306 5.50 -41.07 -0.16
C PRO A 306 4.30 -41.11 0.77
N GLU A 307 4.50 -41.37 2.05
CA GLU A 307 3.45 -41.29 3.03
C GLU A 307 3.02 -39.81 3.21
N CYS A 308 1.70 -39.60 3.30
CA CYS A 308 1.17 -38.32 3.73
C CYS A 308 1.33 -38.15 5.26
N SER A 309 2.22 -39.00 5.91
CA SER A 309 2.76 -39.00 7.32
C SER A 309 3.74 -40.14 7.65
N MET A 310 4.61 -40.30 8.67
CA MET A 310 6.02 -40.53 9.06
C MET A 310 6.57 -41.80 9.80
N LEU A 311 8.00 -42.26 9.85
CA LEU A 311 9.19 -42.71 10.73
C LEU A 311 9.89 -44.14 10.89
N PRO A 312 11.20 -44.50 11.52
CA PRO A 312 12.24 -45.62 11.30
C PRO A 312 12.97 -46.51 12.39
N PRO A 313 14.12 -47.41 12.30
CA PRO A 313 14.96 -48.20 13.35
C PRO A 313 16.37 -48.86 13.21
N SER A 314 17.05 -49.85 13.92
CA SER A 314 18.25 -50.34 14.74
C SER A 314 19.22 -51.57 14.52
N ASN A 315 20.48 -51.90 15.29
CA ASN A 315 21.22 -53.06 16.04
C ASN A 315 22.65 -53.69 15.86
N ASP A 316 23.47 -54.19 16.91
CA ASP A 316 24.36 -55.14 17.72
C ASP A 316 25.82 -55.67 17.48
N ASP A 317 26.81 -56.02 18.48
CA ASP A 317 27.50 -57.05 19.34
C ASP A 317 29.09 -57.19 19.62
N LEU A 318 29.95 -57.70 20.60
CA LEU A 318 30.91 -58.22 21.61
C LEU A 318 32.45 -58.30 21.55
N GLY A 319 33.57 -58.17 22.54
CA GLY A 319 35.00 -58.40 22.70
C GLY A 319 36.03 -57.59 23.50
N LEU A 320 37.22 -57.56 23.98
CA LEU A 320 37.87 -56.65 24.93
C LEU A 320 39.39 -56.40 24.85
N THR A 321 39.88 -55.45 24.03
CA THR A 321 41.06 -54.58 24.15
C THR A 321 40.64 -53.16 24.05
N VAL A 322 41.10 -52.25 24.94
CA VAL A 322 40.61 -50.87 24.94
C VAL A 322 41.73 -49.94 24.46
N THR A 323 41.37 -49.08 23.52
CA THR A 323 42.24 -48.03 22.97
C THR A 323 41.46 -46.74 22.78
N PRO A 324 42.08 -45.58 22.97
CA PRO A 324 43.43 -45.31 23.50
C PRO A 324 43.54 -45.54 25.01
N SER A 325 44.75 -45.45 25.56
CA SER A 325 45.02 -45.59 27.05
C SER A 325 44.69 -44.34 27.83
N ASP A 326 44.73 -43.25 27.20
CA ASP A 326 44.37 -41.93 27.73
C ASP A 326 43.76 -41.07 26.60
N ASP A 327 42.80 -40.24 26.95
CA ASP A 327 42.14 -39.35 25.97
C ASP A 327 41.82 -38.00 26.61
N MET A 328 42.22 -36.95 25.97
CA MET A 328 42.02 -35.59 26.41
C MET A 328 40.99 -34.92 25.48
N ALA A 329 39.84 -34.61 26.04
CA ALA A 329 38.81 -33.85 25.26
C ALA A 329 39.26 -32.42 25.02
N LEU A 330 39.77 -32.19 23.83
CA LEU A 330 40.19 -30.89 23.32
C LEU A 330 39.14 -30.20 22.51
N MET A 331 38.19 -30.96 21.92
CA MET A 331 37.14 -30.46 21.01
C MET A 331 35.81 -31.16 21.35
N CYS A 332 34.72 -30.40 21.41
CA CYS A 332 33.39 -30.95 21.65
C CYS A 332 32.65 -31.28 20.32
N GLY A 333 31.65 -32.07 20.52
CA GLY A 333 30.78 -32.54 19.45
C GLY A 333 31.18 -33.91 18.93
N ASP A 334 32.32 -34.03 18.30
CA ASP A 334 32.83 -35.30 17.81
C ASP A 334 34.05 -35.84 18.64
N ASP A 335 34.53 -35.02 19.62
CA ASP A 335 35.77 -35.28 20.35
C ASP A 335 35.61 -35.36 21.90
N LEU A 336 34.52 -35.96 22.31
CA LEU A 336 34.42 -36.40 23.73
C LEU A 336 35.36 -37.63 23.95
N PRO A 337 35.89 -37.81 25.17
CA PRO A 337 36.76 -38.98 25.46
C PRO A 337 36.07 -40.23 24.97
N GLN A 338 36.69 -40.87 24.01
CA GLN A 338 36.10 -42.01 23.30
C GLN A 338 37.04 -43.18 23.33
N PHE A 339 36.54 -44.30 23.84
CA PHE A 339 37.30 -45.51 23.99
C PHE A 339 36.66 -46.65 23.24
N THR A 340 37.51 -47.38 22.54
CA THR A 340 37.11 -48.56 21.76
C THR A 340 37.54 -49.79 22.50
N ALA A 341 36.59 -50.55 22.98
CA ALA A 341 36.84 -51.91 23.50
C ALA A 341 36.55 -52.92 22.41
N ILE A 342 37.53 -53.76 22.10
CA ILE A 342 37.41 -54.83 21.12
C ILE A 342 37.28 -56.12 21.90
N THR A 343 36.26 -56.89 21.58
CA THR A 343 36.01 -58.20 22.17
C THR A 343 36.31 -59.28 21.18
N THR A 344 37.14 -60.27 21.59
CA THR A 344 37.51 -61.43 20.83
C THR A 344 37.19 -62.73 21.57
N ASN A 345 36.91 -63.80 20.83
CA ASN A 345 36.87 -65.16 21.38
C ASN A 345 37.82 -66.00 20.53
N ASN A 346 38.86 -66.45 21.14
CA ASN A 346 39.95 -67.27 20.47
C ASN A 346 40.63 -66.48 19.33
N ASP A 347 41.02 -65.25 19.55
CA ASP A 347 41.61 -64.29 18.59
C ASP A 347 40.73 -63.95 17.37
N GLU A 348 39.56 -64.52 17.27
CA GLU A 348 38.51 -64.07 16.33
C GLU A 348 37.60 -63.10 17.01
N VAL A 349 37.32 -62.06 16.33
CA VAL A 349 36.43 -60.98 16.79
C VAL A 349 35.01 -61.53 16.97
N VAL A 350 34.48 -61.49 18.20
CA VAL A 350 33.18 -62.05 18.60
C VAL A 350 32.36 -61.04 19.38
N SER A 351 31.07 -61.15 19.29
CA SER A 351 30.06 -60.47 20.00
C SER A 351 29.96 -60.91 21.50
N ALA A 352 30.37 -60.09 22.63
CA ALA A 352 30.23 -60.40 24.05
C ALA A 352 29.85 -59.18 24.93
N PRO A 353 29.16 -59.34 26.02
CA PRO A 353 28.82 -58.28 26.94
C PRO A 353 30.05 -57.79 27.71
N VAL A 354 30.22 -56.48 27.82
CA VAL A 354 31.28 -55.76 28.54
C VAL A 354 30.65 -54.84 29.57
N MET A 355 31.18 -54.85 30.79
CA MET A 355 30.86 -53.88 31.80
C MET A 355 31.82 -52.68 31.67
N ALA A 356 31.31 -51.46 31.68
CA ALA A 356 32.12 -50.25 31.66
C ALA A 356 31.73 -49.37 32.83
N MET A 357 32.67 -49.05 33.73
CA MET A 357 32.44 -48.36 34.99
C MET A 357 33.28 -47.07 35.05
N LEU A 358 32.58 -45.95 35.22
CA LEU A 358 33.17 -44.62 35.42
C LEU A 358 33.67 -44.47 36.86
N SER A 359 34.77 -43.72 37.08
CA SER A 359 35.26 -43.33 38.40
C SER A 359 34.25 -42.50 39.17
N ASP A 360 33.49 -41.67 38.45
CA ASP A 360 32.50 -40.72 38.95
C ASP A 360 31.19 -40.82 38.15
N PRO A 361 30.34 -41.82 38.44
CA PRO A 361 29.09 -41.97 37.67
C PRO A 361 28.05 -40.90 37.94
N ASP A 362 28.20 -40.08 39.00
CA ASP A 362 27.36 -38.91 39.23
C ASP A 362 27.71 -37.73 38.32
N LEU A 363 28.99 -37.69 37.86
CA LEU A 363 29.49 -36.61 36.98
C LEU A 363 29.38 -36.97 35.50
N PHE A 364 29.42 -38.24 35.14
CA PHE A 364 29.51 -38.72 33.75
C PHE A 364 28.52 -39.81 33.45
N THR A 365 28.15 -39.91 32.19
CA THR A 365 27.38 -41.00 31.59
C THR A 365 28.11 -41.55 30.37
N LEU A 366 27.97 -42.85 30.08
CA LEU A 366 28.52 -43.48 28.87
C LEU A 366 27.52 -43.46 27.76
N GLU A 367 27.86 -42.83 26.66
CA GLU A 367 27.14 -42.94 25.37
C GLU A 367 27.74 -44.06 24.54
N VAL A 368 26.89 -44.96 24.02
CA VAL A 368 27.36 -46.03 23.17
C VAL A 368 27.36 -45.59 21.72
N VAL A 369 28.54 -45.48 21.11
CA VAL A 369 28.75 -45.11 19.70
C VAL A 369 28.68 -46.34 18.77
N LYS A 370 29.28 -47.47 19.24
CA LYS A 370 29.15 -48.79 18.61
C LYS A 370 28.89 -49.82 19.70
N GLY A 371 28.01 -50.75 19.45
CA GLY A 371 27.49 -51.69 20.44
C GLY A 371 26.09 -51.25 20.95
N LYS A 372 25.61 -51.87 22.02
CA LYS A 372 24.30 -51.52 22.63
C LYS A 372 24.30 -51.79 24.13
N PRO A 373 23.50 -51.04 24.93
CA PRO A 373 23.27 -51.34 26.31
C PRO A 373 22.49 -52.68 26.43
N THR A 374 22.72 -53.38 27.53
CA THR A 374 21.95 -54.59 27.87
C THR A 374 20.86 -54.21 28.93
N SER A 375 20.12 -55.19 29.42
CA SER A 375 19.16 -54.95 30.49
C SER A 375 19.81 -54.78 31.90
N THR A 376 21.13 -54.96 31.98
CA THR A 376 21.91 -54.76 33.22
C THR A 376 22.62 -53.40 33.15
N GLU A 377 22.57 -52.69 34.24
CA GLU A 377 23.17 -51.36 34.37
C GLU A 377 24.69 -51.45 34.15
N ASN A 378 25.25 -50.45 33.41
CA ASN A 378 26.66 -50.38 32.96
C ASN A 378 27.20 -51.61 32.18
N GLN A 379 26.30 -52.43 31.70
CA GLN A 379 26.70 -53.58 30.84
C GLN A 379 26.28 -53.30 29.39
N PHE A 380 27.23 -53.44 28.49
CA PHE A 380 27.08 -53.16 27.05
C PHE A 380 27.44 -54.39 26.26
N GLN A 381 26.82 -54.48 25.13
CA GLN A 381 27.05 -55.56 24.14
C GLN A 381 27.82 -54.94 22.96
N SER A 382 29.00 -55.43 22.52
CA SER A 382 29.76 -54.97 21.34
C SER A 382 29.14 -55.42 20.01
N ASN A 383 29.49 -54.87 18.85
CA ASN A 383 28.90 -55.15 17.53
C ASN A 383 29.41 -56.47 16.93
N ASP A 384 28.93 -56.90 15.77
CA ASP A 384 29.32 -58.16 15.10
C ASP A 384 30.82 -58.22 14.68
N ASN A 385 31.50 -57.06 14.70
CA ASN A 385 32.94 -56.94 14.53
C ASN A 385 33.68 -56.89 15.87
N GLY A 386 33.00 -57.18 17.00
CA GLY A 386 33.56 -57.17 18.31
C GLY A 386 33.88 -55.80 18.88
N GLU A 387 33.41 -54.75 18.30
CA GLU A 387 33.71 -53.39 18.77
C GLU A 387 32.61 -52.89 19.71
N LEU A 388 33.00 -52.42 20.88
CA LEU A 388 32.23 -51.57 21.75
C LEU A 388 32.94 -50.22 21.79
N VAL A 389 32.30 -49.21 21.21
CA VAL A 389 32.79 -47.84 21.29
C VAL A 389 31.91 -47.05 22.24
N VAL A 390 32.50 -46.58 23.31
CA VAL A 390 31.80 -45.71 24.28
C VAL A 390 32.45 -44.35 24.31
N ARG A 391 31.63 -43.36 24.55
CA ARG A 391 31.99 -41.96 24.70
C ARG A 391 31.62 -41.54 26.10
N VAL A 392 32.50 -40.81 26.75
CA VAL A 392 32.21 -40.25 28.09
C VAL A 392 31.51 -38.93 27.97
N VAL A 393 30.31 -38.85 28.51
CA VAL A 393 29.45 -37.65 28.42
C VAL A 393 29.24 -37.07 29.83
N PRO A 394 29.51 -35.82 30.04
CA PRO A 394 29.26 -35.15 31.32
C PRO A 394 27.76 -35.03 31.64
N ASN A 395 27.38 -35.36 32.89
CA ASN A 395 26.03 -35.23 33.42
C ASN A 395 25.70 -33.87 33.99
N ASP A 396 26.67 -33.22 34.65
CA ASP A 396 26.52 -31.95 35.34
C ASP A 396 27.75 -31.09 35.11
N ILE A 397 27.55 -30.05 34.34
CA ILE A 397 28.57 -29.14 33.84
C ILE A 397 29.32 -28.41 34.95
N ASP A 398 28.59 -28.00 35.96
CA ASP A 398 29.12 -27.14 37.04
C ASP A 398 29.98 -27.92 38.07
N LYS A 399 30.03 -29.25 37.96
CA LYS A 399 30.74 -30.11 38.92
C LYS A 399 32.04 -30.70 38.37
N ILE A 400 32.29 -30.57 37.07
CA ILE A 400 33.49 -31.17 36.46
C ILE A 400 34.69 -30.26 36.68
N ALA A 401 35.73 -30.81 37.27
CA ALA A 401 37.01 -30.11 37.39
C ALA A 401 37.81 -30.33 36.09
N LEU A 402 38.22 -29.25 35.43
CA LEU A 402 38.88 -29.24 34.12
C LEU A 402 40.35 -29.62 34.16
N ASP A 403 40.94 -29.76 35.32
CA ASP A 403 42.32 -30.15 35.59
C ASP A 403 42.41 -31.49 36.33
N ALA A 404 41.30 -32.19 36.49
CA ALA A 404 41.25 -33.49 37.12
C ALA A 404 41.39 -34.64 36.13
N ASN A 405 42.11 -35.64 36.53
CA ASN A 405 42.21 -36.90 35.79
C ASN A 405 41.15 -37.89 36.31
N TYR A 406 40.27 -38.26 35.37
CA TYR A 406 39.20 -39.26 35.56
C TYR A 406 39.58 -40.58 34.89
N TYR A 407 38.91 -41.69 35.28
CA TYR A 407 39.16 -42.99 34.63
C TYR A 407 37.87 -43.77 34.37
N LEU A 408 37.95 -44.62 33.33
CA LEU A 408 36.96 -45.55 32.89
C LEU A 408 37.52 -46.95 32.88
N THR A 409 36.88 -47.90 33.58
CA THR A 409 37.28 -49.29 33.67
C THR A 409 36.35 -50.18 32.91
N PHE A 410 36.88 -50.93 31.98
CA PHE A 410 36.15 -51.94 31.19
C PHE A 410 36.45 -53.33 31.74
N THR A 411 35.41 -54.18 31.91
CA THR A 411 35.52 -55.56 32.40
C THR A 411 34.65 -56.47 31.57
N MET A 412 35.16 -57.61 31.14
CA MET A 412 34.45 -58.63 30.38
C MET A 412 33.38 -59.30 31.21
N VAL A 413 32.13 -59.36 30.80
CA VAL A 413 31.05 -60.03 31.53
C VAL A 413 31.23 -61.56 31.34
N GLY A 414 31.47 -62.25 32.44
CA GLY A 414 31.78 -63.70 32.49
C GLY A 414 33.24 -64.05 32.70
N ASP A 415 34.15 -63.08 32.54
CA ASP A 415 35.55 -63.22 32.88
C ASP A 415 36.10 -61.92 33.49
N SER A 416 35.93 -61.72 34.77
CA SER A 416 36.41 -60.56 35.54
C SER A 416 37.91 -60.37 35.57
N ALA A 417 38.71 -61.35 35.06
CA ALA A 417 40.15 -61.17 34.90
C ALA A 417 40.51 -60.35 33.65
N LYS A 418 39.58 -60.08 32.80
CA LYS A 418 39.73 -59.19 31.60
C LYS A 418 39.23 -57.81 31.92
N GLU A 419 40.08 -57.00 32.56
CA GLU A 419 39.83 -55.62 32.97
C GLU A 419 40.90 -54.71 32.39
N GLN A 420 40.48 -53.56 31.88
CA GLN A 420 41.37 -52.49 31.43
C GLN A 420 40.84 -51.10 31.85
N THR A 421 41.69 -50.30 32.49
CA THR A 421 41.37 -48.94 32.89
C THR A 421 42.08 -47.96 31.99
N VAL A 422 41.37 -46.94 31.56
CA VAL A 422 41.82 -45.84 30.71
C VAL A 422 41.60 -44.50 31.42
N ASN A 423 42.46 -43.51 31.15
CA ASN A 423 42.35 -42.17 31.73
C ASN A 423 41.70 -41.19 30.80
N PHE A 424 40.97 -40.20 31.31
CA PHE A 424 40.48 -39.10 30.52
C PHE A 424 40.43 -37.81 31.35
N MET A 425 40.53 -36.72 30.65
CA MET A 425 40.36 -35.40 31.21
C MET A 425 39.56 -34.49 30.27
N PHE A 426 38.98 -33.47 30.86
CA PHE A 426 38.30 -32.44 30.09
C PHE A 426 39.07 -31.15 30.16
N THR A 427 39.52 -30.67 29.00
CA THR A 427 40.17 -29.38 28.87
C THR A 427 39.22 -28.40 28.17
N PRO A 428 39.38 -27.11 28.42
CA PRO A 428 38.70 -26.16 27.57
C PRO A 428 39.11 -26.37 26.12
N PHE A 429 38.14 -26.37 25.20
CA PHE A 429 38.43 -26.65 23.79
C PHE A 429 38.07 -25.52 22.85
N MET A 430 37.07 -24.71 23.18
CA MET A 430 36.71 -23.57 22.34
C MET A 430 35.94 -22.48 23.07
N PHE A 431 36.15 -21.27 22.66
CA PHE A 431 35.23 -20.19 22.97
C PHE A 431 34.05 -20.20 21.98
N GLU A 432 32.87 -19.99 22.47
CA GLU A 432 31.73 -19.82 21.60
C GLU A 432 30.80 -18.69 22.07
N ALA A 433 30.13 -18.08 21.11
CA ALA A 433 28.98 -17.20 21.38
C ALA A 433 27.74 -18.08 21.55
N TYR A 434 26.87 -17.74 22.50
CA TYR A 434 25.66 -18.51 22.79
C TYR A 434 24.46 -17.60 23.10
N SER A 435 23.27 -18.13 22.92
CA SER A 435 22.01 -17.48 23.31
C SER A 435 21.66 -17.76 24.78
N ASN A 436 20.69 -17.01 25.33
CA ASN A 436 20.13 -17.27 26.65
C ASN A 436 19.57 -18.70 26.82
N GLU A 437 19.27 -19.38 25.73
CA GLU A 437 18.84 -20.77 25.68
C GLU A 437 20.02 -21.75 25.61
N ARG A 438 21.26 -21.28 25.80
CA ARG A 438 22.50 -22.02 25.68
C ARG A 438 22.77 -22.68 24.33
N ARG A 439 22.15 -22.15 23.25
CA ARG A 439 22.43 -22.56 21.87
C ARG A 439 23.64 -21.82 21.34
N THR A 440 24.52 -22.50 20.63
CA THR A 440 25.67 -21.91 19.95
C THR A 440 25.23 -20.91 18.91
N LEU A 441 25.84 -19.74 18.89
CA LEU A 441 25.62 -18.69 17.90
C LEU A 441 26.87 -18.52 17.04
N ASN A 442 26.92 -19.18 15.89
CA ASN A 442 27.99 -18.95 14.90
C ASN A 442 27.83 -17.60 14.19
N GLU A 443 26.66 -17.02 14.29
CA GLU A 443 26.27 -15.79 13.62
C GLU A 443 25.53 -14.86 14.59
N ILE A 444 26.14 -13.71 14.86
CA ILE A 444 25.50 -12.62 15.61
C ILE A 444 25.08 -11.54 14.64
N ARG A 445 23.87 -11.09 14.77
CA ARG A 445 23.27 -10.12 13.85
C ARG A 445 23.01 -8.83 14.59
N VAL A 446 23.69 -7.74 14.18
CA VAL A 446 23.65 -6.45 14.87
C VAL A 446 23.23 -5.32 13.92
N ILE A 447 22.78 -4.25 14.53
CA ILE A 447 22.52 -2.98 13.85
C ILE A 447 23.73 -2.09 14.10
N ALA A 448 24.34 -1.57 13.05
CA ALA A 448 25.47 -0.64 13.18
C ALA A 448 25.11 0.54 14.10
N GLY A 449 26.00 0.84 15.04
CA GLY A 449 25.83 1.87 16.06
C GLY A 449 24.98 1.46 17.29
N LYS A 450 24.29 0.31 17.24
CA LYS A 450 23.50 -0.16 18.37
C LYS A 450 24.33 -1.12 19.24
N PRO A 451 24.48 -0.83 20.53
CA PRO A 451 25.07 -1.81 21.43
C PRO A 451 24.20 -3.07 21.51
N GLU A 452 24.85 -4.23 21.40
CA GLU A 452 24.20 -5.53 21.55
C GLU A 452 25.00 -6.36 22.52
N ASN A 453 24.36 -7.00 23.49
CA ASN A 453 25.04 -7.86 24.43
C ASN A 453 25.34 -9.21 23.78
N VAL A 454 26.60 -9.57 23.80
CA VAL A 454 27.09 -10.87 23.32
C VAL A 454 27.42 -11.72 24.52
N HIS A 455 26.79 -12.86 24.59
CA HIS A 455 27.08 -13.90 25.57
C HIS A 455 28.12 -14.84 24.97
N THR A 456 29.23 -14.98 25.64
CA THR A 456 30.26 -15.95 25.23
C THR A 456 30.56 -16.87 26.40
N ARG A 457 30.94 -18.09 26.10
CA ARG A 457 31.32 -19.09 27.07
C ARG A 457 32.56 -19.83 26.59
N LEU A 458 33.34 -20.29 27.52
CA LEU A 458 34.39 -21.24 27.26
C LEU A 458 33.84 -22.64 27.50
N LEU A 459 34.05 -23.54 26.57
CA LEU A 459 33.60 -24.91 26.64
C LEU A 459 34.76 -25.83 26.96
N ALA A 460 34.55 -26.77 27.86
CA ALA A 460 35.45 -27.86 28.13
C ALA A 460 35.04 -29.09 27.31
N CYS A 461 33.74 -29.35 27.20
CA CYS A 461 33.19 -30.39 26.35
C CYS A 461 31.73 -30.13 26.10
N ALA A 462 31.18 -30.61 25.01
CA ALA A 462 29.75 -30.67 24.79
C ALA A 462 29.26 -32.11 24.98
N SER A 463 28.19 -32.26 25.70
CA SER A 463 27.37 -33.46 25.61
C SER A 463 26.56 -33.44 24.32
N THR A 464 26.11 -34.57 23.83
CA THR A 464 25.12 -34.64 22.77
C THR A 464 23.86 -33.83 23.16
N GLY A 465 23.85 -32.54 22.81
CA GLY A 465 22.74 -31.64 23.01
C GLY A 465 23.01 -30.39 23.87
N GLU A 466 23.91 -30.45 24.89
CA GLU A 466 24.21 -29.29 25.75
C GLU A 466 25.71 -29.10 25.92
N PRO A 467 26.30 -27.95 25.61
CA PRO A 467 27.72 -27.68 25.81
C PRO A 467 28.06 -27.49 27.28
N VAL A 468 29.22 -28.03 27.71
CA VAL A 468 29.76 -27.91 29.07
C VAL A 468 30.50 -26.58 29.18
N VAL A 469 30.12 -25.76 30.16
CA VAL A 469 30.84 -24.52 30.48
C VAL A 469 32.07 -24.83 31.39
N ALA A 470 33.22 -24.27 30.99
CA ALA A 470 34.42 -24.31 31.82
C ALA A 470 34.31 -23.35 33.01
N SER A 471 33.51 -23.73 34.04
CA SER A 471 33.15 -22.85 35.16
C SER A 471 34.33 -22.36 36.02
N ASN A 472 35.49 -23.01 35.93
CA ASN A 472 36.68 -22.55 36.61
C ASN A 472 37.49 -21.47 35.85
N TYR A 473 37.11 -21.15 34.65
CA TYR A 473 37.82 -20.16 33.85
C TYR A 473 37.41 -18.74 34.20
N ASN A 474 38.42 -17.94 34.61
CA ASN A 474 38.32 -16.50 34.85
C ASN A 474 39.45 -15.81 34.10
N GLY A 475 39.16 -15.15 32.98
CA GLY A 475 40.20 -14.59 32.13
C GLY A 475 39.71 -13.59 31.12
N ASN A 476 40.64 -12.98 30.39
CA ASN A 476 40.40 -12.00 29.34
C ASN A 476 41.06 -12.48 28.07
N PRO A 477 40.42 -13.35 27.27
CA PRO A 477 41.00 -13.84 26.04
C PRO A 477 41.29 -12.70 25.07
N LYS A 478 42.30 -12.86 24.25
CA LYS A 478 42.60 -11.96 23.16
C LYS A 478 41.45 -11.94 22.15
N VAL A 479 41.00 -10.76 21.79
CA VAL A 479 39.94 -10.55 20.79
C VAL A 479 40.55 -9.98 19.53
N VAL A 480 40.27 -10.60 18.38
CA VAL A 480 40.61 -10.12 17.03
C VAL A 480 39.30 -10.14 16.17
N HIS A 481 39.07 -9.12 15.38
CA HIS A 481 37.82 -8.95 14.69
C HIS A 481 37.98 -8.38 13.26
N PRO A 482 38.73 -9.04 12.34
CA PRO A 482 38.94 -8.55 10.99
C PRO A 482 37.61 -8.43 10.23
N LEU A 483 37.50 -7.39 9.42
CA LEU A 483 36.40 -7.27 8.46
C LEU A 483 36.62 -8.27 7.30
N ILE A 484 35.66 -9.16 7.12
CA ILE A 484 35.68 -10.19 6.05
C ILE A 484 34.98 -9.69 4.79
N LYS A 485 33.86 -8.95 4.95
CA LYS A 485 33.10 -8.34 3.84
C LYS A 485 32.57 -6.98 4.24
N PRO A 486 32.69 -5.97 3.33
CA PRO A 486 33.32 -6.02 2.03
C PRO A 486 34.86 -6.09 2.09
N LEU A 487 35.47 -6.83 1.21
CA LEU A 487 36.93 -6.87 1.15
C LEU A 487 37.49 -5.48 0.77
N GLY A 488 38.42 -4.97 1.56
CA GLY A 488 38.97 -3.62 1.41
C GLY A 488 38.07 -2.50 1.95
N GLY A 489 37.01 -2.83 2.65
CA GLY A 489 36.15 -1.90 3.38
C GLY A 489 36.83 -1.37 4.65
N SER A 490 36.15 -0.50 5.38
CA SER A 490 36.60 0.03 6.67
C SER A 490 36.17 -0.87 7.81
N GLU A 491 37.06 -1.17 8.74
CA GLU A 491 36.67 -1.85 10.00
C GLU A 491 35.82 -0.95 10.89
N GLY A 492 35.90 0.37 10.70
CA GLY A 492 35.19 1.34 11.52
C GLY A 492 35.62 1.26 13.00
N ASP A 493 34.76 1.77 13.85
CA ASP A 493 34.91 1.63 15.30
C ASP A 493 34.19 0.33 15.74
N PHE A 494 34.91 -0.78 15.75
CA PHE A 494 34.44 -2.03 16.29
C PHE A 494 34.95 -2.16 17.73
N SER A 495 34.07 -2.34 18.67
CA SER A 495 34.44 -2.49 20.10
C SER A 495 33.71 -3.72 20.67
N TYR A 496 34.50 -4.68 21.07
CA TYR A 496 34.06 -5.85 21.82
C TYR A 496 35.25 -6.34 22.68
N SER A 497 34.98 -6.60 23.92
CA SER A 497 35.94 -7.26 24.85
C SER A 497 35.16 -8.34 25.60
N ALA A 498 35.81 -9.43 25.86
CA ALA A 498 35.22 -10.52 26.64
C ALA A 498 35.98 -10.67 27.98
N GLU A 499 35.34 -10.40 29.09
CA GLU A 499 35.84 -10.69 30.42
C GLU A 499 35.04 -11.88 30.96
N PHE A 500 35.74 -12.97 31.20
CA PHE A 500 35.11 -14.21 31.65
C PHE A 500 35.13 -14.31 33.16
N LYS A 501 34.02 -14.69 33.72
CA LYS A 501 33.85 -15.10 35.09
C LYS A 501 33.09 -16.41 35.13
N ASP A 502 33.67 -17.40 35.85
CA ASP A 502 33.06 -18.73 35.94
C ASP A 502 32.72 -19.33 34.53
N GLY A 503 33.65 -19.15 33.57
CA GLY A 503 33.50 -19.64 32.19
C GLY A 503 32.52 -18.90 31.31
N LEU A 504 31.89 -17.86 31.78
CA LEU A 504 30.86 -17.06 31.08
C LEU A 504 31.29 -15.61 30.97
N SER A 505 30.89 -14.98 29.87
CA SER A 505 31.06 -13.55 29.66
C SER A 505 29.82 -12.97 29.00
N GLU A 506 29.38 -11.80 29.46
CA GLU A 506 28.34 -11.00 28.85
C GLU A 506 28.86 -9.58 28.67
N HIS A 507 29.21 -9.20 27.48
CA HIS A 507 29.75 -7.90 27.16
C HIS A 507 29.10 -7.27 25.94
N GLY A 508 29.03 -5.93 25.96
CA GLY A 508 28.47 -5.15 24.86
C GLY A 508 29.39 -5.16 23.65
N LEU A 509 28.80 -5.47 22.48
CA LEU A 509 29.42 -5.31 21.17
C LEU A 509 28.80 -4.13 20.48
N ILE A 510 29.61 -3.27 19.88
CA ILE A 510 29.18 -2.17 19.04
C ILE A 510 30.11 -2.05 17.83
N THR A 511 29.56 -1.82 16.66
CA THR A 511 30.31 -1.45 15.48
C THR A 511 29.59 -0.32 14.75
N ASN A 512 30.34 0.66 14.25
CA ASN A 512 29.78 1.77 13.49
C ASN A 512 29.70 1.49 11.98
N GLU A 513 30.22 0.34 11.53
CA GLU A 513 30.16 -0.05 10.12
C GLU A 513 29.26 -1.25 9.89
N SER A 514 28.73 -1.33 8.68
CA SER A 514 28.02 -2.52 8.19
C SER A 514 29.02 -3.48 7.55
N GLY A 515 28.82 -4.76 7.73
CA GLY A 515 29.73 -5.75 7.18
C GLY A 515 29.64 -7.09 7.86
N LEU A 516 30.49 -8.00 7.44
CA LEU A 516 30.75 -9.27 8.09
C LEU A 516 32.13 -9.19 8.75
N PHE A 517 32.13 -9.32 10.05
CA PHE A 517 33.35 -9.44 10.88
C PHE A 517 33.47 -10.86 11.41
N GLU A 518 34.67 -11.42 11.42
CA GLU A 518 34.97 -12.67 12.13
C GLU A 518 35.63 -12.34 13.46
N VAL A 519 34.89 -12.57 14.55
CA VAL A 519 35.46 -12.38 15.88
C VAL A 519 36.13 -13.68 16.30
N THR A 520 37.40 -13.58 16.65
CA THR A 520 38.22 -14.68 17.19
C THR A 520 38.60 -14.34 18.63
N LEU A 521 38.28 -15.27 19.52
CA LEU A 521 38.78 -15.28 20.90
C LEU A 521 39.89 -16.31 21.00
N SER A 522 40.99 -16.03 21.70
CA SER A 522 42.05 -17.02 21.98
C SER A 522 42.67 -16.84 23.34
N ASP A 523 43.01 -17.93 23.99
CA ASP A 523 43.77 -17.99 25.26
C ASP A 523 44.54 -19.29 25.34
N GLN A 524 45.53 -19.38 26.31
CA GLN A 524 46.46 -20.50 26.49
C GLN A 524 46.12 -21.27 27.78
N PHE A 525 46.03 -22.60 27.67
CA PHE A 525 45.68 -23.50 28.79
C PHE A 525 46.77 -24.57 29.05
N GLU A 526 47.05 -24.92 30.30
CA GLU A 526 48.00 -25.96 30.67
C GLU A 526 47.40 -27.36 30.46
N CYS A 527 48.16 -28.31 29.87
CA CYS A 527 47.74 -29.68 29.60
C CYS A 527 48.80 -30.73 29.91
N LYS A 528 49.79 -30.43 30.73
CA LYS A 528 50.88 -31.33 31.09
C LYS A 528 50.44 -32.69 31.60
N GLY A 529 50.87 -33.78 30.97
CA GLY A 529 50.70 -35.18 31.47
C GLY A 529 49.86 -36.08 30.56
N PHE A 530 49.25 -35.56 29.50
CA PHE A 530 48.53 -36.33 28.52
C PHE A 530 49.37 -36.50 27.25
N SER A 531 49.15 -37.58 26.50
CA SER A 531 49.92 -37.93 25.31
C SER A 531 49.70 -36.95 24.18
N GLU A 532 48.60 -36.27 24.14
CA GLU A 532 48.25 -35.30 23.12
C GLU A 532 48.67 -33.85 23.43
N CYS A 533 49.19 -33.57 24.61
CA CYS A 533 49.62 -32.26 25.00
C CYS A 533 50.85 -31.81 24.22
N PRO A 534 50.92 -30.61 23.67
CA PRO A 534 52.14 -30.06 23.03
C PRO A 534 53.35 -30.00 23.93
N ASP A 535 54.57 -30.03 23.35
CA ASP A 535 55.84 -30.04 24.07
C ASP A 535 56.06 -28.83 25.03
N ASP A 536 55.41 -27.69 24.73
CA ASP A 536 55.42 -26.50 25.60
C ASP A 536 54.47 -26.62 26.81
N GLY A 537 53.65 -27.65 26.86
CA GLY A 537 52.75 -27.96 27.96
C GLY A 537 51.49 -27.08 27.98
N THR A 538 51.21 -26.37 26.87
CA THR A 538 50.01 -25.56 26.77
C THR A 538 49.28 -25.81 25.46
N VAL A 539 47.97 -25.65 25.46
CA VAL A 539 47.10 -25.68 24.31
C VAL A 539 46.47 -24.29 24.09
N GLU A 540 46.58 -23.78 22.87
CA GLU A 540 45.85 -22.58 22.49
C GLU A 540 44.38 -22.93 22.19
N VAL A 541 43.50 -22.44 23.01
CA VAL A 541 42.07 -22.59 22.81
C VAL A 541 41.54 -21.38 22.08
N THR A 542 40.90 -21.62 20.97
CA THR A 542 40.32 -20.56 20.15
C THR A 542 38.82 -20.76 19.95
N GLY A 543 38.14 -19.68 19.58
CA GLY A 543 36.77 -19.76 19.19
C GLY A 543 36.41 -18.62 18.24
N LYS A 544 35.51 -18.88 17.33
CA LYS A 544 35.14 -17.91 16.28
C LYS A 544 33.64 -17.80 16.17
N PHE A 545 33.19 -16.60 15.92
CA PHE A 545 31.83 -16.34 15.54
C PHE A 545 31.76 -15.16 14.56
N ASN A 546 30.78 -15.18 13.70
CA ASN A 546 30.57 -14.15 12.70
C ASN A 546 29.62 -13.07 13.26
N VAL A 547 29.98 -11.80 13.04
CA VAL A 547 29.14 -10.66 13.34
C VAL A 547 28.70 -10.03 12.03
N TYR A 548 27.42 -10.16 11.73
CA TYR A 548 26.79 -9.51 10.62
C TYR A 548 26.20 -8.19 11.06
N SER A 549 26.76 -7.10 10.57
CA SER A 549 26.27 -5.75 10.87
C SER A 549 25.55 -5.15 9.66
N ARG A 550 24.41 -4.55 9.90
CA ARG A 550 23.61 -3.87 8.88
C ARG A 550 23.38 -2.40 9.21
N PRO A 551 23.13 -1.54 8.22
CA PRO A 551 22.61 -0.21 8.49
C PRO A 551 21.35 -0.29 9.36
N TRP A 552 21.15 0.69 10.20
CA TRP A 552 19.90 0.81 10.96
C TRP A 552 18.72 1.10 10.05
N THR A 553 18.79 2.23 9.34
CA THR A 553 17.74 2.66 8.44
C THR A 553 18.31 3.43 7.26
N LEU A 554 17.46 3.75 6.31
CA LEU A 554 17.74 4.55 5.14
C LEU A 554 17.17 5.95 5.33
N ALA A 555 18.01 6.90 5.77
CA ALA A 555 17.58 8.27 6.03
C ALA A 555 17.32 9.04 4.74
N ILE A 556 16.12 9.59 4.60
CA ILE A 556 15.69 10.44 3.46
C ILE A 556 16.03 11.88 3.78
N CYS A 557 16.93 12.45 3.01
CA CYS A 557 17.54 13.75 3.28
C CYS A 557 17.45 14.70 2.10
N GLU A 558 17.62 15.96 2.40
CA GLU A 558 17.66 17.04 1.42
C GLU A 558 18.82 16.87 0.45
N ASN A 559 18.63 17.35 -0.76
CA ASN A 559 19.70 17.45 -1.77
C ASN A 559 19.85 18.90 -2.21
N GLN A 560 19.08 19.32 -3.21
CA GLN A 560 19.07 20.69 -3.72
C GLN A 560 17.89 21.51 -3.15
N ASN A 561 16.82 20.81 -2.79
CA ASN A 561 15.61 21.40 -2.24
C ASN A 561 15.52 21.05 -0.75
N THR A 562 15.03 21.99 0.06
CA THR A 562 14.51 21.66 1.39
C THR A 562 13.34 20.70 1.25
N LEU A 563 13.11 19.86 2.24
CA LEU A 563 12.01 18.88 2.25
C LEU A 563 11.07 19.19 3.43
N PRO A 564 10.25 20.24 3.34
CA PRO A 564 9.26 20.55 4.37
C PRO A 564 8.23 19.43 4.49
N SER A 565 7.53 19.39 5.61
CA SER A 565 6.51 18.37 5.93
C SER A 565 5.10 18.95 6.02
N GLY A 566 4.84 20.06 5.33
CA GLY A 566 3.51 20.68 5.32
C GLY A 566 2.44 19.72 4.78
N THR A 567 1.25 19.84 5.33
CA THR A 567 0.10 18.98 5.01
C THR A 567 -1.00 19.77 4.30
N SER A 568 -2.08 19.13 3.96
CA SER A 568 -3.31 19.79 3.50
C SER A 568 -3.96 20.67 4.57
N GLU A 569 -3.56 20.54 5.84
CA GLU A 569 -4.13 21.28 6.97
C GLU A 569 -3.29 22.49 7.37
N GLN A 570 -1.96 22.36 7.31
CA GLN A 570 -1.04 23.38 7.83
C GLN A 570 0.42 23.14 7.37
N GLY A 571 1.29 24.03 7.75
CA GLY A 571 2.73 23.96 7.55
C GLY A 571 3.19 24.62 6.25
N ASP A 572 4.49 24.56 6.00
CA ASP A 572 5.12 25.23 4.87
C ASP A 572 4.80 24.55 3.53
N LYS A 573 4.77 25.33 2.47
CA LYS A 573 4.69 24.81 1.11
C LYS A 573 6.02 24.19 0.68
N PHE A 574 5.95 23.21 -0.20
CA PHE A 574 7.14 22.60 -0.83
C PHE A 574 7.30 23.08 -2.27
N ILE A 575 6.71 22.37 -3.21
CA ILE A 575 6.72 22.73 -4.64
C ILE A 575 5.33 22.48 -5.25
N ALA A 576 5.11 22.99 -6.43
CA ALA A 576 3.87 22.72 -7.11
C ALA A 576 3.78 21.24 -7.59
N ALA A 577 2.58 20.70 -7.57
CA ALA A 577 2.30 19.37 -8.09
C ALA A 577 2.78 19.21 -9.54
N GLY A 578 3.46 18.12 -9.83
CA GLY A 578 4.06 17.84 -11.13
C GLY A 578 5.43 18.46 -11.35
N GLU A 579 5.93 19.34 -10.47
CA GLU A 579 7.29 19.86 -10.57
C GLU A 579 8.32 18.85 -10.05
N HIS A 580 9.51 18.93 -10.60
CA HIS A 580 10.59 18.00 -10.28
C HIS A 580 11.40 18.45 -9.08
N PHE A 581 11.74 17.50 -8.22
CA PHE A 581 12.64 17.71 -7.09
C PHE A 581 13.66 16.59 -6.96
N SER A 582 14.54 16.71 -6.00
CA SER A 582 15.53 15.68 -5.69
C SER A 582 15.68 15.49 -4.20
N LEU A 583 16.08 14.29 -3.82
CA LEU A 583 16.44 13.95 -2.45
C LEU A 583 17.64 13.02 -2.42
N THR A 584 18.17 12.81 -1.25
CA THR A 584 19.22 11.81 -1.03
C THR A 584 18.76 10.78 -0.01
N VAL A 585 19.30 9.56 -0.14
CA VAL A 585 19.11 8.50 0.85
C VAL A 585 20.47 8.10 1.38
N LYS A 586 20.59 8.01 2.69
CA LYS A 586 21.82 7.62 3.40
C LYS A 586 21.58 6.37 4.26
N PRO A 587 22.39 5.33 4.15
CA PRO A 587 22.35 4.20 5.09
C PRO A 587 23.02 4.62 6.39
N VAL A 588 22.25 4.86 7.42
CA VAL A 588 22.75 5.43 8.69
C VAL A 588 22.81 4.41 9.80
N ILE A 589 23.72 4.64 10.77
CA ILE A 589 23.82 3.86 12.00
C ILE A 589 22.70 4.23 12.96
N TRP A 590 22.43 3.32 13.88
CA TRP A 590 21.48 3.55 14.96
C TRP A 590 21.86 4.74 15.86
N GLN A 591 20.87 5.51 16.22
CA GLN A 591 21.02 6.66 17.11
C GLN A 591 20.40 6.35 18.47
N LYS A 592 21.05 6.78 19.54
CA LYS A 592 20.60 6.55 20.92
C LYS A 592 19.16 7.00 21.11
N GLY A 593 18.31 6.05 21.53
CA GLY A 593 16.86 6.26 21.67
C GLY A 593 16.05 6.04 20.39
N GLY A 594 16.70 5.74 19.26
CA GLY A 594 16.02 5.38 18.01
C GLY A 594 15.26 4.06 18.13
N SER A 595 14.08 3.99 17.53
CA SER A 595 13.29 2.76 17.45
C SER A 595 14.01 1.71 16.61
N ILE A 596 13.81 0.44 16.94
CA ILE A 596 14.23 -0.69 16.11
C ILE A 596 13.06 -1.28 15.33
N SER A 597 11.84 -0.78 15.55
CA SER A 597 10.63 -1.23 14.86
C SER A 597 10.38 -0.42 13.60
N ASP A 598 9.97 -1.08 12.54
CA ASP A 598 9.57 -0.44 11.28
C ASP A 598 8.22 0.28 11.37
N PRO A 599 8.06 1.36 10.61
CA PRO A 599 9.05 2.14 9.88
C PRO A 599 9.69 3.23 10.77
N ILE A 600 10.88 3.73 10.40
CA ILE A 600 11.60 4.79 11.13
C ILE A 600 11.35 6.15 10.48
N ASP A 601 10.89 7.14 11.26
CA ASP A 601 10.91 8.53 10.82
C ASP A 601 12.38 8.99 10.74
N SER A 602 12.83 9.16 9.51
CA SER A 602 14.23 9.44 9.21
C SER A 602 14.57 10.93 9.14
N SER A 603 13.60 11.81 9.36
CA SER A 603 13.75 13.26 9.19
C SER A 603 14.84 13.87 10.08
N ALA A 604 15.03 13.33 11.29
CA ALA A 604 16.03 13.77 12.26
C ALA A 604 17.44 13.17 12.06
N TYR A 605 17.60 12.21 11.15
CA TYR A 605 18.83 11.40 11.07
C TYR A 605 19.71 11.70 9.85
N CYS A 606 19.51 12.83 9.22
CA CYS A 606 20.30 13.22 8.04
C CYS A 606 21.78 13.51 8.34
N ASP A 607 22.09 13.88 9.56
CA ASP A 607 23.46 14.15 10.03
C ASP A 607 24.07 12.96 10.79
N ALA A 608 23.33 11.84 10.90
CA ALA A 608 23.82 10.62 11.51
C ALA A 608 24.97 10.02 10.69
N LEU A 609 25.88 9.33 11.35
CA LEU A 609 26.99 8.64 10.70
C LEU A 609 26.45 7.61 9.71
N VAL A 610 27.12 7.52 8.56
CA VAL A 610 26.77 6.64 7.46
C VAL A 610 27.65 5.39 7.52
N THR A 611 27.05 4.23 7.32
CA THR A 611 27.80 2.99 7.12
C THR A 611 28.39 2.96 5.72
N THR A 612 29.67 3.24 5.60
CA THR A 612 30.35 3.40 4.28
C THR A 612 30.50 2.07 3.56
N ASN A 613 30.70 1.00 4.30
CA ASN A 613 30.84 -0.35 3.76
C ASN A 613 29.58 -0.85 3.02
N PHE A 614 28.40 -0.35 3.40
CA PHE A 614 27.15 -0.69 2.69
C PHE A 614 27.22 -0.37 1.19
N MET A 615 27.98 0.67 0.83
CA MET A 615 28.11 1.15 -0.55
C MET A 615 29.41 0.69 -1.24
N HIS A 616 30.20 -0.11 -0.54
CA HIS A 616 31.47 -0.61 -1.09
C HIS A 616 31.22 -1.69 -2.15
N ASP A 617 32.09 -1.75 -3.17
CA ASP A 617 31.96 -2.69 -4.29
C ASP A 617 31.92 -4.17 -3.87
N GLY A 618 32.61 -4.53 -2.79
CA GLY A 618 32.58 -5.88 -2.22
C GLY A 618 31.43 -6.18 -1.29
N ALA A 619 30.51 -5.24 -1.04
CA ALA A 619 29.35 -5.45 -0.19
C ALA A 619 28.31 -6.36 -0.85
N PRO A 620 27.44 -7.03 -0.06
CA PRO A 620 26.33 -7.76 -0.62
C PRO A 620 25.47 -6.88 -1.53
N ALA A 621 25.08 -7.43 -2.68
CA ALA A 621 24.25 -6.69 -3.62
C ALA A 621 22.93 -6.30 -2.97
N ALA A 622 22.67 -5.01 -2.92
CA ALA A 622 21.46 -4.43 -2.37
C ALA A 622 20.97 -3.30 -3.25
N SER A 623 19.67 -3.10 -3.28
CA SER A 623 19.05 -2.00 -4.02
C SER A 623 18.23 -1.15 -3.06
N VAL A 624 18.53 0.14 -3.05
CA VAL A 624 17.73 1.15 -2.35
C VAL A 624 16.52 1.48 -3.22
N VAL A 625 15.33 1.27 -2.69
CA VAL A 625 14.06 1.48 -3.37
C VAL A 625 13.29 2.60 -2.69
N LEU A 626 12.86 3.57 -3.48
CA LEU A 626 11.91 4.59 -3.03
C LEU A 626 10.49 4.15 -3.35
N SER A 627 9.62 4.35 -2.39
CA SER A 627 8.18 4.23 -2.55
C SER A 627 7.50 5.37 -1.81
N SER A 628 6.19 5.51 -1.95
CA SER A 628 5.45 6.53 -1.23
C SER A 628 4.00 6.16 -1.06
N GLU A 629 3.39 6.71 -0.05
CA GLU A 629 1.94 6.72 0.17
C GLU A 629 1.48 8.15 0.44
N GLN A 630 0.23 8.44 0.19
CA GLN A 630 -0.34 9.73 0.51
C GLN A 630 -0.44 9.88 2.03
N HIS A 631 0.11 11.00 2.54
CA HIS A 631 0.04 11.31 3.95
C HIS A 631 -1.12 12.27 4.25
N SER A 632 -1.34 13.27 3.39
CA SER A 632 -2.40 14.25 3.57
C SER A 632 -2.83 14.84 2.21
N PRO A 633 -4.13 15.06 1.98
CA PRO A 633 -5.26 14.63 2.81
C PRO A 633 -5.38 13.10 2.84
N LEU A 634 -5.93 12.56 3.92
CA LEU A 634 -6.20 11.12 4.01
C LEU A 634 -7.42 10.79 3.16
N ASP A 635 -7.21 10.19 2.00
CA ASP A 635 -8.27 9.58 1.20
C ASP A 635 -8.26 8.06 1.46
N THR A 636 -9.23 7.60 2.23
CA THR A 636 -9.37 6.18 2.60
C THR A 636 -9.74 5.27 1.42
N ALA A 637 -10.12 5.84 0.27
CA ALA A 637 -10.55 5.08 -0.90
C ALA A 637 -9.42 4.71 -1.86
N ASN A 638 -8.24 5.36 -1.80
CA ASN A 638 -7.16 5.21 -2.77
C ASN A 638 -5.75 5.16 -2.15
N GLN A 639 -5.57 4.39 -1.09
CA GLN A 639 -4.22 4.05 -0.59
C GLN A 639 -3.54 3.05 -1.54
N THR A 640 -3.28 3.47 -2.76
CA THR A 640 -2.49 2.67 -3.69
C THR A 640 -1.01 3.06 -3.61
N SER A 641 -0.18 2.04 -3.57
CA SER A 641 1.27 2.06 -3.58
C SER A 641 1.87 2.97 -4.65
N THR A 642 2.87 3.74 -4.26
CA THR A 642 3.78 4.51 -5.11
C THR A 642 3.12 5.63 -5.90
N LEU A 643 2.81 6.72 -5.22
CA LEU A 643 2.34 7.96 -5.82
C LEU A 643 3.50 8.81 -6.36
N LEU A 644 4.69 8.67 -5.76
CA LEU A 644 5.92 9.33 -6.20
C LEU A 644 6.35 8.74 -7.54
N LYS A 645 6.47 9.60 -8.53
CA LYS A 645 6.99 9.26 -9.85
C LYS A 645 8.41 9.80 -10.03
N SER A 646 9.12 9.29 -11.00
CA SER A 646 10.46 9.76 -11.34
C SER A 646 10.69 9.70 -12.84
N LYS A 647 11.44 10.67 -13.34
CA LYS A 647 12.01 10.66 -14.69
C LYS A 647 13.06 9.54 -14.84
N TYR A 648 13.64 9.09 -13.73
CA TYR A 648 14.66 8.04 -13.66
C TYR A 648 14.14 6.86 -12.81
N ALA A 649 14.97 5.86 -12.58
CA ALA A 649 14.58 4.74 -11.73
C ALA A 649 14.40 5.17 -10.26
N LEU A 650 13.37 4.64 -9.61
CA LEU A 650 13.15 4.73 -8.15
C LEU A 650 13.96 3.68 -7.36
N THR A 651 14.76 2.91 -8.05
CA THR A 651 15.63 1.87 -7.48
C THR A 651 17.05 2.14 -7.90
N GLN A 652 17.97 2.12 -6.94
CA GLN A 652 19.40 2.29 -7.17
C GLN A 652 20.17 1.18 -6.47
N GLY A 653 21.06 0.50 -7.20
CA GLY A 653 21.99 -0.48 -6.63
C GLY A 653 23.00 0.20 -5.68
N HIS A 654 23.50 -0.55 -4.70
CA HIS A 654 24.43 -0.03 -3.69
C HIS A 654 25.67 0.67 -4.28
N GLN A 655 26.17 0.19 -5.41
CA GLN A 655 27.33 0.78 -6.11
C GLN A 655 27.04 2.13 -6.80
N SER A 656 25.77 2.53 -6.93
CA SER A 656 25.42 3.82 -7.55
C SER A 656 25.56 5.01 -6.59
N ALA A 657 25.87 4.78 -5.32
CA ALA A 657 26.07 5.80 -4.32
C ALA A 657 27.27 6.71 -4.66
N LYS A 658 27.11 8.00 -4.42
CA LYS A 658 28.18 9.00 -4.59
C LYS A 658 28.31 9.82 -3.31
N ASN A 659 29.54 10.00 -2.84
CA ASN A 659 29.81 10.72 -1.60
C ASN A 659 28.96 10.20 -0.43
N HIS A 660 28.94 8.89 -0.27
CA HIS A 660 28.25 8.17 0.81
C HIS A 660 26.72 8.39 0.85
N ARG A 661 26.08 8.63 -0.29
CA ARG A 661 24.63 8.79 -0.43
C ARG A 661 24.11 8.37 -1.80
N PHE A 662 22.86 7.99 -1.84
CA PHE A 662 22.11 7.75 -3.08
C PHE A 662 21.36 9.01 -3.45
N VAL A 663 21.54 9.51 -4.68
CA VAL A 663 20.88 10.74 -5.15
C VAL A 663 19.75 10.39 -6.09
N PHE A 664 18.51 10.68 -5.69
CA PHE A 664 17.32 10.51 -6.52
C PHE A 664 16.92 11.86 -7.09
N ASN A 665 17.02 11.99 -8.40
CA ASN A 665 16.70 13.21 -9.14
C ASN A 665 15.45 13.03 -9.99
N GLY A 666 14.83 14.14 -10.40
CA GLY A 666 13.68 14.12 -11.28
C GLY A 666 12.45 13.43 -10.68
N LEU A 667 12.36 13.48 -9.37
CA LEU A 667 11.18 13.01 -8.63
C LEU A 667 10.05 14.02 -8.80
N TYR A 668 8.83 13.56 -8.88
CA TYR A 668 7.64 14.42 -8.93
C TYR A 668 6.40 13.67 -8.44
N TRP A 669 5.42 14.42 -8.01
CA TRP A 669 4.08 13.94 -7.71
C TRP A 669 3.06 14.83 -8.40
N GLU A 670 2.13 14.23 -9.11
CA GLU A 670 1.15 14.94 -9.95
C GLU A 670 -0.05 15.47 -9.17
N GLU A 671 -0.14 15.14 -7.90
CA GLU A 671 -1.25 15.51 -7.03
C GLU A 671 -0.77 16.46 -5.91
N VAL A 672 -1.70 17.11 -5.23
CA VAL A 672 -1.45 18.05 -4.15
C VAL A 672 -1.65 17.42 -2.77
N GLY A 673 -1.03 18.00 -1.75
CA GLY A 673 -1.03 17.47 -0.38
C GLY A 673 0.35 17.10 0.11
N SER A 674 0.50 16.03 0.85
CA SER A 674 1.80 15.54 1.28
C SER A 674 1.94 14.03 1.11
N LEU A 675 3.17 13.61 0.89
CA LEU A 675 3.56 12.22 0.77
C LEU A 675 4.29 11.77 2.03
N LYS A 676 4.06 10.54 2.42
CA LYS A 676 5.01 9.77 3.22
C LYS A 676 5.91 9.02 2.25
N VAL A 677 7.10 9.55 2.02
CA VAL A 677 8.12 8.91 1.18
C VAL A 677 8.86 7.90 2.02
N LYS A 678 9.09 6.73 1.49
CA LYS A 678 9.71 5.59 2.13
C LYS A 678 10.94 5.17 1.36
N ALA A 679 11.97 4.76 2.08
CA ALA A 679 13.17 4.17 1.53
C ALA A 679 13.41 2.82 2.20
N ASN A 680 13.49 1.76 1.40
CA ASN A 680 13.78 0.42 1.88
C ASN A 680 14.78 -0.30 0.97
N LEU A 681 15.22 -1.47 1.38
CA LEU A 681 15.96 -2.35 0.51
C LEU A 681 14.98 -3.28 -0.22
N GLY A 682 15.22 -3.47 -1.51
CA GLY A 682 14.51 -4.48 -2.31
C GLY A 682 14.88 -5.92 -1.95
N SER A 683 15.81 -6.11 -1.02
CA SER A 683 16.34 -7.40 -0.56
C SER A 683 16.84 -7.29 0.89
N THR A 684 17.21 -8.40 1.49
CA THR A 684 17.91 -8.40 2.78
C THR A 684 19.39 -8.06 2.61
N TYR A 685 20.01 -7.55 3.65
CA TYR A 685 21.45 -7.32 3.74
C TYR A 685 22.05 -8.29 4.75
N PHE A 686 22.89 -9.22 4.30
CA PHE A 686 23.34 -10.38 5.07
C PHE A 686 22.18 -11.17 5.72
N GLY A 687 21.09 -11.37 4.99
CA GLY A 687 19.90 -12.04 5.49
C GLY A 687 19.06 -11.22 6.50
N MET A 688 19.47 -9.99 6.83
CA MET A 688 18.78 -9.10 7.74
C MET A 688 17.95 -8.06 6.98
N LYS A 689 16.77 -7.75 7.48
CA LYS A 689 15.96 -6.62 6.98
C LYS A 689 16.55 -5.31 7.53
N VAL A 690 16.93 -4.37 6.67
CA VAL A 690 17.23 -2.99 7.07
C VAL A 690 15.91 -2.26 7.32
N ASN A 691 15.82 -1.50 8.41
CA ASN A 691 14.60 -0.79 8.74
C ASN A 691 14.22 0.21 7.66
N GLU A 692 12.96 0.22 7.26
CA GLU A 692 12.42 1.18 6.32
C GLU A 692 12.48 2.58 6.92
N GLY A 693 13.17 3.49 6.24
CA GLY A 693 13.13 4.89 6.58
C GLY A 693 11.98 5.59 5.89
N TYR A 694 11.30 6.50 6.55
CA TYR A 694 10.33 7.36 5.90
C TYR A 694 10.56 8.84 6.27
N ARG A 695 10.02 9.70 5.44
CA ARG A 695 9.92 11.15 5.70
C ARG A 695 8.63 11.67 5.10
N HIS A 696 7.97 12.54 5.83
CA HIS A 696 6.85 13.29 5.28
C HIS A 696 7.38 14.45 4.45
N ILE A 697 6.89 14.58 3.22
CA ILE A 697 7.29 15.63 2.28
C ILE A 697 6.02 16.27 1.72
N GLY A 698 5.93 17.58 1.83
CA GLY A 698 4.81 18.41 1.38
C GLY A 698 4.97 19.82 1.94
N ARG A 699 4.08 20.72 1.72
CA ARG A 699 2.84 20.63 0.96
C ARG A 699 3.10 20.81 -0.53
N PHE A 700 2.72 19.80 -1.33
CA PHE A 700 2.57 20.02 -2.76
C PHE A 700 1.28 20.83 -2.98
N TYR A 701 1.36 21.86 -3.83
CA TYR A 701 0.26 22.78 -4.09
C TYR A 701 -0.04 22.87 -5.59
N PRO A 702 -1.22 23.35 -6.01
CA PRO A 702 -1.52 23.48 -7.42
C PRO A 702 -0.52 24.40 -8.13
N LYS A 703 -0.13 24.06 -9.34
CA LYS A 703 0.73 24.97 -10.15
C LYS A 703 -0.09 26.09 -10.77
N TYR A 704 -1.28 25.78 -11.21
CA TYR A 704 -2.14 26.72 -11.92
C TYR A 704 -3.59 26.63 -11.46
N PHE A 705 -4.31 27.71 -11.68
CA PHE A 705 -5.75 27.75 -11.70
C PHE A 705 -6.24 28.01 -13.13
N LYS A 706 -7.42 27.50 -13.44
CA LYS A 706 -8.09 27.73 -14.73
C LYS A 706 -9.58 27.89 -14.50
N VAL A 707 -10.17 28.90 -15.12
CA VAL A 707 -11.63 29.02 -15.16
C VAL A 707 -12.17 27.87 -16.04
N GLN A 708 -13.00 27.02 -15.46
CA GLN A 708 -13.59 25.85 -16.11
C GLN A 708 -14.95 26.16 -16.69
N SER A 709 -15.78 26.84 -15.90
CA SER A 709 -17.11 27.24 -16.32
C SER A 709 -17.44 28.63 -15.77
N GLN A 710 -18.38 29.29 -16.42
CA GLN A 710 -18.92 30.57 -15.99
C GLN A 710 -20.31 30.77 -16.57
N ASP A 711 -21.18 31.36 -15.78
CA ASP A 711 -22.51 31.73 -16.24
C ASP A 711 -22.98 33.07 -15.66
N TRP A 712 -23.61 33.85 -16.51
CA TRP A 712 -24.23 35.11 -16.18
C TRP A 712 -25.77 34.97 -16.28
N THR A 713 -26.42 34.88 -15.17
CA THR A 713 -27.90 34.90 -15.14
C THR A 713 -28.38 36.32 -15.15
N TYR A 714 -28.94 36.71 -16.27
CA TYR A 714 -29.47 38.06 -16.48
C TYR A 714 -30.87 38.22 -15.88
N PRO A 715 -31.22 39.47 -15.45
CA PRO A 715 -32.58 39.76 -15.00
C PRO A 715 -33.62 39.29 -16.01
N LYS A 716 -34.67 38.61 -15.54
CA LYS A 716 -35.76 38.10 -16.36
C LYS A 716 -35.30 37.32 -17.62
N ASN A 717 -34.11 36.70 -17.62
CA ASN A 717 -33.52 35.96 -18.73
C ASN A 717 -33.40 36.73 -20.04
N GLN A 718 -33.17 38.02 -19.98
CA GLN A 718 -33.18 38.91 -21.17
C GLN A 718 -31.88 38.84 -22.01
N GLY A 719 -30.82 38.20 -21.52
CA GLY A 719 -29.54 38.06 -22.23
C GLY A 719 -28.60 39.26 -22.17
N PHE A 720 -28.96 40.31 -21.49
CA PHE A 720 -28.17 41.51 -21.20
C PHE A 720 -28.54 42.09 -19.84
N VAL A 721 -27.76 43.04 -19.35
CA VAL A 721 -28.06 43.82 -18.18
C VAL A 721 -27.92 45.30 -18.47
N TYR A 722 -28.74 46.12 -17.84
CA TYR A 722 -28.52 47.57 -17.80
C TYR A 722 -27.45 47.96 -16.76
N MET A 723 -26.71 49.02 -17.04
CA MET A 723 -25.82 49.58 -16.00
C MET A 723 -26.69 50.04 -14.81
N ASN A 724 -26.17 49.85 -13.59
CA ASN A 724 -26.87 49.97 -12.32
C ASN A 724 -27.95 48.91 -12.08
N GLN A 725 -28.17 47.99 -13.01
CA GLN A 725 -29.06 46.85 -12.79
C GLN A 725 -28.25 45.63 -12.32
N PRO A 726 -28.59 45.06 -11.17
CA PRO A 726 -27.92 43.85 -10.71
C PRO A 726 -28.16 42.64 -11.62
N PHE A 727 -27.14 41.83 -11.85
CA PHE A 727 -27.32 40.46 -12.36
C PHE A 727 -28.10 39.65 -11.34
N GLU A 728 -28.94 38.74 -11.76
CA GLU A 728 -29.63 37.80 -10.84
C GLU A 728 -28.64 36.90 -10.14
N LYS A 729 -27.69 36.38 -10.93
CA LYS A 729 -26.68 35.48 -10.43
C LYS A 729 -25.46 35.44 -11.35
N VAL A 730 -24.29 35.33 -10.75
CA VAL A 730 -23.04 35.04 -11.47
C VAL A 730 -22.42 33.81 -10.83
N THR A 731 -22.12 32.82 -11.63
CA THR A 731 -21.40 31.62 -11.22
C THR A 731 -20.12 31.47 -12.00
N TYR A 732 -19.10 30.98 -11.33
CA TYR A 732 -17.85 30.60 -12.00
C TYR A 732 -17.18 29.47 -11.22
N ASP A 733 -16.69 28.52 -11.98
CA ASP A 733 -15.97 27.37 -11.45
C ASP A 733 -14.50 27.47 -11.85
N VAL A 734 -13.64 27.19 -10.90
CA VAL A 734 -12.20 27.24 -11.07
C VAL A 734 -11.63 25.84 -10.77
N VAL A 735 -10.88 25.30 -11.68
CA VAL A 735 -10.19 24.03 -11.49
C VAL A 735 -8.74 24.27 -11.12
N ALA A 736 -8.24 23.45 -10.17
CA ALA A 736 -6.84 23.45 -9.77
C ALA A 736 -6.07 22.45 -10.61
N LEU A 737 -4.89 22.86 -11.11
CA LEU A 737 -4.08 22.08 -12.05
C LEU A 737 -2.65 21.90 -11.54
N ASN A 738 -2.03 20.77 -11.94
CA ASN A 738 -0.61 20.52 -11.74
C ASN A 738 0.26 21.20 -12.83
N ALA A 739 1.57 20.98 -12.77
CA ALA A 739 2.52 21.54 -13.75
C ALA A 739 2.33 20.99 -15.17
N ASN A 740 1.76 19.80 -15.32
CA ASN A 740 1.42 19.19 -16.61
C ASN A 740 0.07 19.68 -17.14
N LYS A 741 -0.60 20.58 -16.43
CA LYS A 741 -1.93 21.10 -16.76
C LYS A 741 -3.07 20.08 -16.59
N GLU A 742 -2.85 19.09 -15.80
CA GLU A 742 -3.83 18.07 -15.45
C GLU A 742 -4.54 18.44 -14.15
N ASP A 743 -5.77 18.01 -14.02
CA ASP A 743 -6.61 18.28 -12.85
C ASP A 743 -6.01 17.62 -11.60
N VAL A 744 -6.03 18.33 -10.48
CA VAL A 744 -5.71 17.77 -9.16
C VAL A 744 -6.98 17.59 -8.36
N LYS A 745 -7.09 16.48 -7.64
CA LYS A 745 -8.31 16.10 -6.92
C LYS A 745 -8.28 16.38 -5.42
N ASN A 746 -7.10 16.48 -4.85
CA ASN A 746 -6.95 16.62 -3.40
C ASN A 746 -7.06 18.06 -2.90
N TYR A 747 -6.98 19.08 -3.75
CA TYR A 747 -7.03 20.46 -3.34
C TYR A 747 -8.35 20.85 -2.65
N ALA A 748 -9.43 20.19 -3.04
CA ALA A 748 -10.73 20.35 -2.40
C ALA A 748 -10.76 19.93 -0.90
N HIS A 749 -9.80 19.13 -0.49
CA HIS A 749 -9.65 18.65 0.87
C HIS A 749 -8.63 19.44 1.71
N PHE A 750 -8.10 20.52 1.16
CA PHE A 750 -7.22 21.41 1.92
C PHE A 750 -8.04 22.20 2.96
N ALA A 751 -7.39 22.58 4.06
CA ALA A 751 -7.98 23.48 5.03
C ALA A 751 -8.41 24.79 4.35
N PRO A 752 -9.51 25.41 4.76
CA PRO A 752 -10.00 26.65 4.13
C PRO A 752 -8.97 27.78 4.08
N SER A 753 -8.05 27.84 5.04
CA SER A 753 -6.94 28.80 5.07
C SER A 753 -5.87 28.56 3.99
N LEU A 754 -5.84 27.34 3.42
CA LEU A 754 -4.93 26.92 2.36
C LEU A 754 -5.62 26.79 1.01
N GLN A 755 -6.90 27.14 0.94
CA GLN A 755 -7.66 27.20 -0.30
C GLN A 755 -7.73 28.62 -0.81
N GLN A 756 -7.46 28.82 -2.08
CA GLN A 756 -7.58 30.10 -2.73
C GLN A 756 -9.04 30.47 -2.91
N HIS A 757 -9.40 31.68 -2.52
CA HIS A 757 -10.70 32.26 -2.78
C HIS A 757 -10.58 33.31 -3.88
N PHE A 758 -11.54 33.31 -4.78
CA PHE A 758 -11.60 34.22 -5.92
C PHE A 758 -12.80 35.14 -5.83
N TYR A 759 -12.59 36.39 -6.18
CA TYR A 759 -13.59 37.42 -6.28
C TYR A 759 -13.66 37.87 -7.73
N LEU A 760 -14.75 38.48 -8.11
CA LEU A 760 -14.82 39.12 -9.41
C LEU A 760 -14.38 40.57 -9.30
N GLY A 761 -13.67 41.01 -10.33
CA GLY A 761 -13.27 42.42 -10.49
C GLY A 761 -13.07 42.74 -11.97
N GLU A 762 -13.02 43.97 -12.30
CA GLU A 762 -12.65 44.43 -13.64
C GLU A 762 -11.15 44.70 -13.69
N LEU A 763 -10.43 43.99 -14.57
CA LEU A 763 -8.96 43.98 -14.67
C LEU A 763 -8.40 44.95 -15.71
N GLY A 764 -9.27 45.67 -16.41
CA GLY A 764 -8.93 46.68 -17.41
C GLY A 764 -8.97 48.12 -16.91
N GLY A 765 -9.62 49.01 -17.64
CA GLY A 765 -9.69 50.41 -17.32
C GLY A 765 -10.99 50.88 -16.61
N TYR A 766 -11.77 49.94 -16.08
CA TYR A 766 -13.10 50.21 -15.53
C TYR A 766 -13.29 49.64 -14.11
N GLN A 767 -12.21 49.59 -13.31
CA GLN A 767 -12.20 48.91 -12.00
C GLN A 767 -13.29 49.43 -11.04
N ASP A 768 -13.52 50.75 -11.09
CA ASP A 768 -14.51 51.43 -10.21
C ASP A 768 -15.97 51.17 -10.64
N ARG A 769 -16.17 50.51 -11.81
CA ARG A 769 -17.50 50.27 -12.37
C ARG A 769 -18.09 48.92 -12.02
N PHE A 770 -17.23 47.96 -11.62
CA PHE A 770 -17.65 46.61 -11.28
C PHE A 770 -16.98 46.15 -9.98
N VAL A 771 -17.68 46.37 -8.88
CA VAL A 771 -17.24 46.02 -7.51
C VAL A 771 -18.30 45.11 -6.89
N PRO A 772 -18.44 43.87 -7.32
CA PRO A 772 -19.43 42.95 -6.79
C PRO A 772 -19.11 42.56 -5.34
N PRO A 773 -20.12 42.18 -4.55
CA PRO A 773 -19.89 41.62 -3.23
C PRO A 773 -19.10 40.30 -3.30
N ALA A 774 -18.59 39.89 -2.17
CA ALA A 774 -17.96 38.57 -2.05
C ALA A 774 -18.94 37.45 -2.47
N PRO A 775 -18.47 36.35 -3.03
CA PRO A 775 -19.33 35.22 -3.31
C PRO A 775 -20.01 34.71 -2.02
N GLN A 776 -21.34 34.60 -2.05
CA GLN A 776 -22.10 34.02 -0.94
C GLN A 776 -21.86 32.52 -0.79
N LYS A 777 -21.47 31.85 -1.89
CA LYS A 777 -20.97 30.49 -1.90
C LYS A 777 -19.60 30.49 -2.53
N ALA A 778 -18.63 30.04 -1.75
CA ALA A 778 -17.23 29.88 -2.17
C ALA A 778 -16.75 28.56 -1.57
N GLU A 779 -16.71 27.52 -2.38
CA GLU A 779 -16.51 26.16 -1.89
C GLU A 779 -15.70 25.34 -2.90
N TRP A 780 -14.65 24.73 -2.43
CA TRP A 780 -13.89 23.75 -3.20
C TRP A 780 -14.45 22.33 -2.98
N LYS A 781 -14.74 21.64 -4.08
CA LYS A 781 -15.28 20.27 -4.09
C LYS A 781 -14.49 19.38 -5.02
N ARG A 782 -14.36 18.13 -4.61
CA ARG A 782 -13.92 17.10 -5.53
C ARG A 782 -15.07 16.66 -6.44
N ILE A 783 -14.91 16.80 -7.74
CA ILE A 783 -15.86 16.37 -8.76
C ILE A 783 -15.12 15.46 -9.74
N GLY A 784 -15.37 14.17 -9.66
CA GLY A 784 -14.59 13.18 -10.39
C GLY A 784 -13.12 13.20 -9.92
N ASP A 785 -12.22 13.44 -10.86
CA ASP A 785 -10.78 13.53 -10.61
C ASP A 785 -10.26 14.97 -10.53
N ALA A 786 -11.13 15.95 -10.38
CA ALA A 786 -10.78 17.36 -10.29
C ALA A 786 -11.18 17.99 -8.95
N SER A 787 -10.38 18.94 -8.47
CA SER A 787 -10.79 19.89 -7.43
C SER A 787 -11.33 21.14 -8.10
N ILE A 788 -12.59 21.38 -7.91
CA ILE A 788 -13.32 22.50 -8.51
C ILE A 788 -13.80 23.42 -7.40
N GLY A 789 -13.33 24.67 -7.43
CA GLY A 789 -13.86 25.77 -6.64
C GLY A 789 -15.11 26.32 -7.29
N GLN A 790 -16.23 26.21 -6.61
CA GLN A 790 -17.51 26.71 -7.07
C GLN A 790 -17.83 28.02 -6.35
N PHE A 791 -17.99 29.08 -7.11
CA PHE A 791 -18.23 30.42 -6.60
C PHE A 791 -19.55 30.95 -7.16
N VAL A 792 -20.35 31.52 -6.25
CA VAL A 792 -21.68 32.01 -6.62
C VAL A 792 -21.86 33.39 -5.97
N ILE A 793 -22.20 34.36 -6.81
CA ILE A 793 -22.63 35.69 -6.39
C ILE A 793 -24.07 35.86 -6.83
N GLU A 794 -24.97 36.04 -5.87
CA GLU A 794 -26.40 36.23 -6.12
C GLU A 794 -26.82 37.63 -5.75
N LYS A 795 -27.88 38.07 -6.37
CA LYS A 795 -28.58 39.27 -6.05
C LYS A 795 -29.13 39.21 -4.62
N ALA A 796 -28.84 40.21 -3.79
CA ALA A 796 -29.16 40.17 -2.38
C ALA A 796 -30.67 40.07 -2.07
N SER A 797 -31.51 40.74 -2.87
CA SER A 797 -32.95 40.76 -2.73
C SER A 797 -33.62 41.24 -4.01
N THR A 798 -34.95 41.22 -4.07
CA THR A 798 -35.71 41.83 -5.15
C THR A 798 -35.45 43.32 -5.33
N ASN A 799 -35.13 44.03 -4.22
CA ASN A 799 -34.79 45.44 -4.22
C ASN A 799 -33.28 45.69 -4.14
N ALA A 800 -32.47 44.76 -4.60
CA ALA A 800 -31.02 44.85 -4.56
C ALA A 800 -30.49 46.03 -5.40
N THR A 801 -29.48 46.69 -4.87
CA THR A 801 -28.72 47.74 -5.53
C THR A 801 -27.35 47.22 -5.94
N CYS A 802 -26.63 48.00 -6.72
CA CYS A 802 -25.25 47.65 -7.10
C CYS A 802 -24.31 47.51 -5.87
N HIS A 803 -24.61 48.17 -4.76
CA HIS A 803 -23.75 48.09 -3.59
C HIS A 803 -23.64 46.69 -2.94
N ASN A 804 -24.70 45.87 -3.05
CA ASN A 804 -24.79 44.59 -2.40
C ASN A 804 -25.08 43.42 -3.39
N SER A 805 -24.90 43.66 -4.68
CA SER A 805 -25.22 42.70 -5.72
C SER A 805 -24.23 42.82 -6.88
N PRO A 806 -24.02 41.75 -7.70
CA PRO A 806 -23.14 41.88 -8.84
C PRO A 806 -23.75 42.81 -9.88
N CYS A 807 -23.05 43.89 -10.16
CA CYS A 807 -23.59 44.97 -10.95
C CYS A 807 -22.46 45.76 -11.63
N TRP A 808 -22.75 46.29 -12.83
CA TRP A 808 -21.90 47.26 -13.49
C TRP A 808 -22.50 48.65 -13.31
N GLU A 809 -21.78 49.54 -12.65
CA GLU A 809 -22.27 50.90 -12.37
C GLU A 809 -22.13 51.83 -13.58
N LYS A 810 -23.01 52.80 -13.69
CA LYS A 810 -22.85 53.97 -14.57
C LYS A 810 -21.62 54.79 -14.14
N ASP A 811 -20.95 55.44 -15.09
CA ASP A 811 -19.77 56.27 -14.80
C ASP A 811 -20.11 57.51 -14.01
N LYS A 812 -19.80 57.52 -12.72
CA LYS A 812 -20.06 58.66 -11.80
C LYS A 812 -19.07 59.81 -11.99
N THR A 813 -17.89 59.53 -12.60
CA THR A 813 -16.83 60.56 -12.71
C THR A 813 -17.10 61.55 -13.83
N LYS A 814 -17.96 61.17 -14.77
CA LYS A 814 -18.29 61.98 -15.96
C LYS A 814 -19.72 62.58 -15.94
N GLY A 815 -20.30 62.72 -14.74
CA GLY A 815 -21.61 63.26 -14.61
C GLY A 815 -22.71 62.47 -15.30
N HIS A 816 -22.63 61.16 -15.16
CA HIS A 816 -23.56 60.17 -15.72
C HIS A 816 -23.71 60.21 -17.26
N TYR A 817 -22.67 60.66 -17.97
CA TYR A 817 -22.68 60.61 -19.42
C TYR A 817 -22.86 59.17 -19.93
N PRO A 818 -23.75 59.00 -20.92
CA PRO A 818 -23.98 57.67 -21.49
C PRO A 818 -22.71 57.14 -22.17
N ASP A 819 -22.41 55.89 -21.89
CA ASP A 819 -21.32 55.16 -22.50
C ASP A 819 -21.72 53.72 -22.83
N GLY A 820 -20.80 52.96 -23.40
CA GLY A 820 -21.08 51.60 -23.84
C GLY A 820 -21.67 51.53 -25.23
N PRO A 821 -22.36 50.45 -25.58
CA PRO A 821 -22.49 49.22 -24.78
C PRO A 821 -21.15 48.50 -24.57
N PHE A 822 -21.11 47.60 -23.61
CA PHE A 822 -19.93 46.72 -23.40
C PHE A 822 -20.27 45.32 -23.90
N ASN A 823 -19.33 44.71 -24.59
CA ASN A 823 -19.32 43.30 -25.05
C ASN A 823 -20.47 42.91 -25.99
N ARG A 824 -21.10 43.85 -26.66
CA ARG A 824 -22.24 43.64 -27.60
C ARG A 824 -21.82 43.50 -29.07
N GLY A 825 -20.65 43.12 -29.37
CA GLY A 825 -20.17 42.93 -30.79
C GLY A 825 -19.04 43.91 -31.16
N ALA A 826 -18.70 43.97 -32.43
CA ALA A 826 -17.46 44.56 -32.91
C ALA A 826 -17.29 46.05 -32.63
N ASN A 827 -18.37 46.82 -32.51
CA ASN A 827 -18.34 48.25 -32.25
C ASN A 827 -18.68 48.63 -30.81
N SER A 828 -18.58 47.69 -29.86
CA SER A 828 -18.81 47.94 -28.46
C SER A 828 -17.48 48.10 -27.71
N LYS A 829 -17.56 48.69 -26.54
CA LYS A 829 -16.42 48.66 -25.56
C LYS A 829 -16.28 47.26 -25.07
N SER A 830 -15.07 46.90 -24.63
CA SER A 830 -14.80 45.61 -24.02
C SER A 830 -14.49 45.77 -22.53
N SER A 831 -15.11 44.97 -21.71
CA SER A 831 -14.71 44.78 -20.31
C SER A 831 -13.71 43.67 -20.16
N LYS A 832 -12.97 43.64 -19.08
CA LYS A 832 -12.07 42.58 -18.66
C LYS A 832 -12.44 42.09 -17.27
N ILE A 833 -13.68 41.65 -17.13
CA ILE A 833 -14.09 41.06 -15.86
C ILE A 833 -13.39 39.73 -15.68
N GLY A 834 -12.77 39.55 -14.56
CA GLY A 834 -11.97 38.38 -14.25
C GLY A 834 -11.89 38.11 -12.76
N LEU A 835 -11.07 37.15 -12.41
CA LEU A 835 -10.89 36.71 -11.05
C LEU A 835 -9.74 37.48 -10.39
N VAL A 836 -10.02 37.99 -9.22
CA VAL A 836 -9.05 38.66 -8.36
C VAL A 836 -8.97 37.96 -7.01
N THR A 837 -7.87 38.11 -6.33
CA THR A 837 -7.66 37.57 -4.99
C THR A 837 -7.29 38.70 -4.02
N THR A 838 -7.81 38.60 -2.81
CA THR A 838 -7.42 39.53 -1.72
C THR A 838 -6.23 39.02 -0.95
N HIS A 839 -5.98 37.71 -1.03
CA HIS A 839 -4.84 37.00 -0.42
C HIS A 839 -4.41 35.88 -1.34
N VAL A 840 -3.12 35.83 -1.65
CA VAL A 840 -2.54 34.78 -2.50
C VAL A 840 -2.04 33.64 -1.63
N VAL A 841 -2.61 32.47 -1.84
CA VAL A 841 -2.19 31.24 -1.18
C VAL A 841 -1.19 30.52 -2.10
N ASP A 842 -0.04 30.13 -1.56
CA ASP A 842 1.01 29.34 -2.22
C ASP A 842 1.56 29.93 -3.54
N GLU A 843 1.25 31.19 -3.86
CA GLU A 843 1.69 31.87 -5.09
C GLU A 843 1.27 31.18 -6.41
N VAL A 844 0.10 30.56 -6.40
CA VAL A 844 -0.45 29.87 -7.56
C VAL A 844 -1.01 30.88 -8.55
N ASN A 845 -0.62 30.74 -9.82
CA ASN A 845 -1.04 31.63 -10.90
C ASN A 845 -2.16 31.02 -11.74
N PHE A 846 -2.84 31.87 -12.52
CA PHE A 846 -3.70 31.37 -13.58
C PHE A 846 -2.89 30.88 -14.76
N PHE A 847 -3.37 29.82 -15.39
CA PHE A 847 -2.77 29.30 -16.61
C PHE A 847 -3.02 30.26 -17.77
N ASP A 848 -1.97 30.67 -18.50
CA ASP A 848 -2.00 31.54 -19.68
C ASP A 848 -2.77 32.88 -19.49
N GLY A 849 -2.71 33.50 -18.31
CA GLY A 849 -3.48 34.71 -18.04
C GLY A 849 -4.99 34.49 -18.07
N GLY A 850 -5.41 33.27 -17.74
CA GLY A 850 -6.79 32.81 -17.77
C GLY A 850 -7.66 33.27 -16.58
N GLU A 851 -7.22 34.27 -15.85
CA GLU A 851 -8.00 34.96 -14.82
C GLU A 851 -9.18 35.75 -15.42
N ILE A 852 -9.06 36.25 -16.66
CA ILE A 852 -10.13 36.96 -17.34
C ILE A 852 -11.19 35.97 -17.84
N LEU A 853 -12.43 36.25 -17.45
CA LEU A 853 -13.55 35.42 -17.91
C LEU A 853 -13.70 35.48 -19.44
N THR A 854 -13.76 34.36 -20.09
CA THR A 854 -13.83 34.28 -21.57
C THR A 854 -15.15 34.81 -22.12
N LYS A 855 -16.25 34.68 -21.36
CA LYS A 855 -17.56 35.18 -21.71
C LYS A 855 -17.87 36.42 -20.89
N GLN A 856 -17.67 37.56 -21.49
CA GLN A 856 -17.98 38.86 -20.89
C GLN A 856 -19.48 39.20 -21.07
N PRO A 857 -20.13 39.77 -20.03
CA PRO A 857 -21.58 40.08 -20.13
C PRO A 857 -21.91 41.21 -21.07
N ASP A 858 -23.05 41.18 -21.72
CA ASP A 858 -23.62 42.30 -22.50
C ASP A 858 -24.19 43.34 -21.51
N ILE A 859 -23.52 44.47 -21.43
CA ILE A 859 -23.88 45.55 -20.49
C ILE A 859 -24.24 46.83 -21.27
N ARG A 860 -25.41 47.37 -21.01
CA ARG A 860 -25.98 48.49 -21.74
C ARG A 860 -26.27 49.66 -20.85
N PHE A 861 -25.95 50.89 -21.29
CA PHE A 861 -26.45 52.09 -20.67
C PHE A 861 -27.90 52.26 -21.13
N GLY A 862 -28.89 52.05 -20.24
CA GLY A 862 -30.30 52.16 -20.51
C GLY A 862 -30.93 53.41 -19.97
N ARG A 863 -31.99 53.88 -20.65
CA ARG A 863 -32.92 54.83 -20.10
C ARG A 863 -34.34 54.50 -20.52
N LEU A 864 -35.32 54.96 -19.78
CA LEU A 864 -36.71 54.88 -20.12
C LEU A 864 -37.12 56.22 -20.75
N ASN A 865 -37.52 56.21 -21.98
CA ASN A 865 -37.91 57.43 -22.68
C ASN A 865 -39.45 57.50 -22.83
N PHE A 866 -40.02 58.42 -22.09
CA PHE A 866 -41.45 58.64 -21.99
C PHE A 866 -41.81 59.76 -22.99
N LYS A 867 -42.59 59.48 -24.03
CA LYS A 867 -42.81 60.40 -25.13
C LYS A 867 -43.91 61.41 -24.82
N ASP A 868 -43.67 62.66 -25.23
CA ASP A 868 -44.67 63.71 -25.15
C ASP A 868 -45.86 63.42 -26.04
N VAL A 869 -47.03 63.65 -25.55
CA VAL A 869 -48.27 63.37 -26.28
C VAL A 869 -49.28 64.47 -26.09
N GLY A 870 -50.14 64.56 -27.06
CA GLY A 870 -51.25 65.54 -27.00
C GLY A 870 -52.52 64.94 -27.54
N GLY A 871 -53.67 65.35 -27.03
CA GLY A 871 -55.00 64.92 -27.53
C GLY A 871 -56.10 65.89 -27.04
N ASN A 872 -57.32 65.57 -27.35
CA ASN A 872 -58.46 66.33 -26.95
C ASN A 872 -58.71 66.18 -25.41
N GLN A 873 -59.22 67.23 -24.79
CA GLN A 873 -59.69 67.19 -23.40
C GLN A 873 -60.72 66.06 -23.18
N GLY A 874 -60.67 65.39 -22.02
CA GLY A 874 -61.49 64.22 -21.66
C GLY A 874 -61.21 62.95 -22.38
N MET A 875 -60.26 62.88 -23.34
CA MET A 875 -59.84 61.66 -24.01
C MET A 875 -58.82 60.91 -23.23
N LYS A 876 -58.82 59.56 -23.42
CA LYS A 876 -57.73 58.70 -22.99
C LYS A 876 -56.64 58.76 -24.02
N ILE A 877 -55.45 59.25 -23.62
CA ILE A 877 -54.30 59.40 -24.53
C ILE A 877 -53.31 58.31 -24.20
N LYS A 878 -52.95 57.47 -25.20
CA LYS A 878 -51.85 56.52 -25.08
C LYS A 878 -50.53 57.28 -25.05
N VAL A 879 -49.71 57.02 -24.03
CA VAL A 879 -48.39 57.65 -23.92
C VAL A 879 -47.33 56.61 -24.27
N PRO A 880 -46.67 56.74 -25.42
CA PRO A 880 -45.62 55.80 -25.76
C PRO A 880 -44.46 55.83 -24.84
N LEU A 881 -43.98 54.66 -24.49
CA LEU A 881 -42.83 54.46 -23.64
C LEU A 881 -41.84 53.54 -24.35
N ASP A 882 -40.60 54.01 -24.51
CA ASP A 882 -39.51 53.29 -25.13
C ASP A 882 -38.43 53.00 -24.11
N VAL A 883 -37.90 51.82 -24.08
CA VAL A 883 -36.61 51.56 -23.42
C VAL A 883 -35.51 51.78 -24.46
N GLU A 884 -34.67 52.73 -24.22
CA GLU A 884 -33.57 53.10 -25.10
C GLU A 884 -32.24 52.73 -24.48
N VAL A 885 -31.27 52.40 -25.34
CA VAL A 885 -29.88 52.12 -24.99
C VAL A 885 -28.94 53.02 -25.77
N TRP A 886 -27.86 53.41 -25.12
CA TRP A 886 -26.81 54.17 -25.74
C TRP A 886 -25.98 53.27 -26.66
N GLN A 887 -25.90 53.62 -27.92
CA GLN A 887 -25.15 52.87 -28.93
C GLN A 887 -24.72 53.82 -30.09
N ASN A 888 -23.45 53.74 -30.46
CA ASN A 888 -22.90 54.55 -31.56
C ASN A 888 -23.15 56.07 -31.38
N GLY A 889 -22.97 56.58 -30.15
CA GLY A 889 -23.07 57.98 -29.86
C GLY A 889 -24.51 58.51 -29.78
N ARG A 890 -25.54 57.69 -29.75
CA ARG A 890 -26.95 58.08 -29.65
C ARG A 890 -27.79 57.08 -28.86
N PHE A 891 -28.92 57.46 -28.36
CA PHE A 891 -29.93 56.54 -27.86
C PHE A 891 -30.73 55.92 -28.99
N VAL A 892 -30.92 54.63 -28.93
CA VAL A 892 -31.72 53.82 -29.85
C VAL A 892 -32.64 52.89 -29.05
N THR A 893 -33.80 52.56 -29.57
CA THR A 893 -34.70 51.62 -28.91
C THR A 893 -34.02 50.29 -28.71
N ASN A 894 -34.12 49.72 -27.52
CA ASN A 894 -33.58 48.45 -27.19
C ASN A 894 -34.52 47.32 -27.63
N PHE A 895 -34.41 46.93 -28.88
CA PHE A 895 -35.29 45.91 -29.47
C PHE A 895 -35.20 44.52 -28.83
N ASP A 896 -34.20 44.29 -27.97
CA ASP A 896 -34.03 43.02 -27.27
C ASP A 896 -34.84 42.99 -25.95
N ASP A 897 -35.36 44.16 -25.51
CA ASP A 897 -36.11 44.22 -24.23
C ASP A 897 -37.59 43.85 -24.45
N ASN A 898 -37.92 42.65 -23.90
CA ASN A 898 -39.29 42.14 -23.85
C ASN A 898 -39.74 41.89 -22.41
N SER A 899 -38.97 42.37 -21.47
CA SER A 899 -39.10 41.99 -20.04
C SER A 899 -39.38 43.15 -19.08
N THR A 900 -38.92 44.37 -19.44
CA THR A 900 -39.15 45.57 -18.61
C THR A 900 -40.67 45.87 -18.51
N THR A 901 -41.10 46.07 -17.30
CA THR A 901 -42.49 46.38 -17.00
C THR A 901 -42.55 47.66 -16.14
N ALA A 902 -43.32 48.63 -16.55
CA ALA A 902 -43.53 49.85 -15.81
C ALA A 902 -45.02 50.02 -15.51
N ASN A 903 -45.32 50.55 -14.35
CA ASN A 903 -46.70 50.84 -13.92
C ASN A 903 -46.93 52.38 -13.89
N GLY A 904 -47.74 52.80 -14.78
CA GLY A 904 -48.08 54.21 -14.93
C GLY A 904 -48.85 54.83 -13.75
N ALA A 905 -49.29 54.05 -12.76
CA ALA A 905 -49.95 54.58 -11.59
C ALA A 905 -48.97 55.26 -10.61
N TYR A 906 -47.65 54.99 -10.76
CA TYR A 906 -46.63 55.56 -9.85
C TYR A 906 -45.86 56.69 -10.58
N TYR A 907 -46.27 57.88 -10.34
CA TYR A 907 -45.72 59.09 -10.98
C TYR A 907 -45.71 60.30 -9.98
N THR A 908 -44.95 61.29 -10.34
CA THR A 908 -45.14 62.70 -9.86
C THR A 908 -45.67 63.51 -11.03
N SER A 909 -46.42 64.51 -10.72
CA SER A 909 -46.97 65.44 -11.71
C SER A 909 -46.78 66.89 -11.36
N THR A 910 -46.45 67.65 -12.35
CA THR A 910 -46.31 69.09 -12.21
C THR A 910 -47.13 69.79 -13.29
N PRO A 911 -48.12 70.60 -12.99
CA PRO A 911 -48.85 71.31 -14.01
C PRO A 911 -47.94 72.41 -14.61
N ILE A 912 -47.82 72.39 -15.93
CA ILE A 912 -47.17 73.44 -16.69
C ILE A 912 -48.16 74.60 -16.83
N TRP A 913 -49.37 74.25 -17.22
CA TRP A 913 -50.55 75.12 -17.10
C TRP A 913 -51.82 74.25 -17.03
N SER A 914 -52.82 74.62 -16.28
CA SER A 914 -54.05 73.88 -16.17
C SER A 914 -55.26 74.81 -15.88
N ASN A 915 -56.38 74.46 -16.51
CA ASN A 915 -57.68 75.10 -16.18
C ASN A 915 -58.55 74.20 -15.29
N ALA A 916 -57.95 73.06 -14.80
CA ALA A 916 -58.59 72.06 -13.96
C ALA A 916 -58.13 72.15 -12.50
N PRO A 917 -58.81 71.45 -11.56
CA PRO A 917 -58.34 71.22 -10.24
C PRO A 917 -56.99 70.45 -10.21
N VAL A 918 -56.26 70.61 -9.13
CA VAL A 918 -55.01 69.85 -8.94
C VAL A 918 -55.28 68.40 -9.01
N ASN A 919 -54.37 67.63 -9.64
CA ASN A 919 -54.47 66.18 -9.88
C ASN A 919 -55.64 65.72 -10.78
N ASN A 920 -56.12 66.56 -11.66
CA ASN A 920 -57.16 66.26 -12.61
C ASN A 920 -56.69 65.25 -13.66
N ALA A 921 -55.45 65.44 -14.25
CA ALA A 921 -54.82 64.52 -15.16
C ALA A 921 -54.06 63.40 -14.38
N GLN A 922 -54.23 62.17 -14.82
CA GLN A 922 -53.70 61.00 -14.18
C GLN A 922 -53.08 60.05 -15.21
N LEU A 923 -52.04 59.40 -14.81
CA LEU A 923 -51.52 58.23 -15.57
C LEU A 923 -52.07 56.93 -14.96
N SER A 924 -52.24 55.97 -15.85
CA SER A 924 -52.66 54.57 -15.47
C SER A 924 -52.10 53.57 -16.47
N GLY A 925 -52.30 52.30 -16.19
CA GLY A 925 -51.89 51.19 -17.05
C GLY A 925 -50.58 50.54 -16.59
N VAL A 926 -50.42 49.25 -16.92
CA VAL A 926 -49.21 48.51 -16.70
C VAL A 926 -48.61 48.19 -18.07
N ALA A 927 -47.47 48.78 -18.30
CA ALA A 927 -46.80 48.72 -19.57
C ALA A 927 -45.72 47.61 -19.53
N LYS A 928 -45.90 46.55 -20.29
CA LYS A 928 -44.87 45.57 -20.57
C LYS A 928 -44.25 45.86 -21.91
N MET A 929 -42.93 45.93 -21.96
CA MET A 929 -42.20 46.17 -23.20
C MET A 929 -42.33 44.96 -24.16
N SER A 930 -42.56 45.29 -25.41
CA SER A 930 -42.47 44.37 -26.53
C SER A 930 -41.52 45.01 -27.56
N VAL A 931 -40.38 44.32 -27.80
CA VAL A 931 -39.34 44.88 -28.71
C VAL A 931 -38.94 46.31 -28.28
N GLY A 932 -38.80 46.49 -26.96
CA GLY A 932 -38.37 47.72 -26.33
C GLY A 932 -39.38 48.87 -26.29
N ARG A 933 -40.62 48.65 -26.64
CA ARG A 933 -41.69 49.64 -26.77
C ARG A 933 -43.00 49.21 -26.16
N THR A 934 -43.77 50.18 -25.74
CA THR A 934 -45.16 49.96 -25.37
C THR A 934 -46.02 51.24 -25.52
N ASN A 935 -47.31 51.06 -25.63
CA ASN A 935 -48.29 52.13 -25.64
C ASN A 935 -49.39 51.92 -24.56
N ASP A 936 -49.09 51.11 -23.56
CA ASP A 936 -50.09 50.70 -22.57
C ASP A 936 -50.24 51.67 -21.40
N ILE A 937 -49.38 52.69 -21.29
CA ILE A 937 -49.60 53.76 -20.35
C ILE A 937 -50.64 54.73 -20.94
N ILE A 938 -51.58 55.08 -20.15
CA ILE A 938 -52.71 55.93 -20.53
C ILE A 938 -52.75 57.15 -19.62
N ALA A 939 -52.74 58.31 -20.26
CA ALA A 939 -53.09 59.57 -19.58
C ALA A 939 -54.60 59.81 -19.77
N SER A 940 -55.26 60.20 -18.69
CA SER A 940 -56.68 60.47 -18.67
C SER A 940 -56.98 61.60 -17.68
N GLN A 941 -58.11 62.25 -17.84
CA GLN A 941 -58.57 63.29 -17.00
C GLN A 941 -59.80 62.85 -16.22
N ILE A 942 -59.93 63.28 -14.98
CA ILE A 942 -61.18 63.12 -14.18
C ILE A 942 -62.27 63.99 -14.78
N ASP A 943 -61.97 65.27 -14.94
CA ASP A 943 -62.85 66.25 -15.58
C ASP A 943 -62.21 66.78 -16.85
N ALA A 944 -63.02 66.82 -17.96
CA ALA A 944 -62.54 67.34 -19.23
C ALA A 944 -62.12 68.81 -19.20
N ALA A 945 -60.80 69.03 -19.25
CA ALA A 945 -60.24 70.38 -19.13
C ALA A 945 -59.05 70.56 -20.05
N ARG A 946 -58.74 71.71 -20.43
CA ARG A 946 -57.48 72.05 -21.13
C ARG A 946 -56.36 72.19 -20.05
N GLU A 947 -55.35 71.42 -20.24
CA GLU A 947 -54.21 71.42 -19.36
C GLU A 947 -52.95 70.77 -20.03
N GLN A 948 -51.80 71.22 -19.61
CA GLN A 948 -50.51 70.57 -19.93
C GLN A 948 -49.83 70.23 -18.63
N ILE A 949 -49.56 68.94 -18.49
CA ILE A 949 -49.04 68.41 -17.26
C ILE A 949 -47.74 67.72 -17.65
N GLN A 950 -46.67 67.98 -16.91
CA GLN A 950 -45.48 67.14 -16.92
C GLN A 950 -45.70 66.04 -15.90
N PHE A 951 -45.61 64.80 -16.38
CA PHE A 951 -45.60 63.65 -15.53
C PHE A 951 -44.16 63.14 -15.50
N SER A 952 -43.67 62.64 -14.35
CA SER A 952 -42.43 61.92 -14.25
C SER A 952 -42.72 60.57 -13.61
N LEU A 953 -42.47 59.49 -14.35
CA LEU A 953 -42.75 58.13 -13.90
C LEU A 953 -41.79 57.72 -12.80
N ASN A 954 -42.26 57.40 -11.61
CA ASN A 954 -41.44 57.08 -10.45
C ASN A 954 -40.86 55.67 -10.60
N LEU A 955 -39.59 55.58 -11.02
CA LEU A 955 -38.90 54.32 -11.24
C LEU A 955 -38.38 53.68 -9.95
N ASP A 956 -38.28 54.44 -8.85
CA ASP A 956 -37.83 53.91 -7.54
C ASP A 956 -39.00 53.30 -6.75
N HIS A 957 -40.24 53.61 -7.11
CA HIS A 957 -41.40 53.06 -6.42
C HIS A 957 -41.40 51.51 -6.40
N SER A 958 -41.79 50.92 -5.30
CA SER A 958 -41.85 49.46 -5.13
C SER A 958 -42.67 48.71 -6.21
N GLY A 959 -43.59 49.41 -6.90
CA GLY A 959 -44.37 48.90 -8.08
C GLY A 959 -43.64 49.00 -9.41
N ASN A 960 -42.56 49.72 -9.52
CA ASN A 960 -41.73 49.87 -10.71
C ASN A 960 -40.39 49.19 -10.59
N GLN A 961 -39.62 49.55 -9.57
CA GLN A 961 -38.29 48.99 -9.31
C GLN A 961 -37.36 48.98 -10.52
N LEU A 962 -37.26 50.15 -11.21
CA LEU A 962 -36.46 50.34 -12.42
C LEU A 962 -35.44 51.48 -12.27
N PRO A 963 -34.75 51.68 -11.12
CA PRO A 963 -33.89 52.84 -10.93
C PRO A 963 -32.76 52.96 -11.93
N TRP A 964 -32.33 51.82 -12.53
CA TRP A 964 -31.27 51.76 -13.54
C TRP A 964 -31.68 52.36 -14.89
N LEU A 965 -32.98 52.62 -15.12
CA LEU A 965 -33.47 53.24 -16.35
C LEU A 965 -33.72 54.73 -16.18
N LYS A 966 -33.34 55.35 -15.04
CA LYS A 966 -33.24 56.78 -14.88
C LYS A 966 -32.15 57.36 -15.78
N TYR A 967 -32.29 58.64 -16.10
CA TYR A 967 -31.34 59.37 -16.91
C TYR A 967 -31.28 60.83 -16.49
N ASP A 968 -30.14 61.48 -16.68
CA ASP A 968 -29.97 62.90 -16.49
C ASP A 968 -30.74 63.69 -17.62
N TRP A 969 -31.99 63.96 -17.36
CA TRP A 969 -32.85 64.66 -18.31
C TRP A 969 -32.65 66.19 -18.22
N GLU A 970 -32.25 66.72 -17.07
CA GLU A 970 -31.95 68.14 -16.80
C GLU A 970 -30.44 68.31 -16.61
N THR A 971 -29.76 68.70 -17.64
CA THR A 971 -28.30 68.95 -17.59
C THR A 971 -27.82 70.00 -16.59
N SER A 972 -28.74 70.66 -15.87
CA SER A 972 -28.42 71.65 -14.83
C SER A 972 -28.05 71.07 -13.48
N THR A 973 -28.42 69.84 -13.21
CA THR A 973 -28.12 69.07 -12.01
C THR A 973 -27.51 67.75 -12.42
N PRO A 974 -26.34 67.35 -11.86
CA PRO A 974 -25.72 66.10 -12.25
C PRO A 974 -26.35 64.90 -11.54
N GLU A 975 -27.67 64.77 -11.59
CA GLU A 975 -28.44 63.69 -10.96
C GLU A 975 -29.32 63.01 -12.00
N GLU A 976 -29.56 61.73 -11.76
CA GLU A 976 -30.46 60.93 -12.63
C GLU A 976 -31.90 61.08 -12.19
N GLU A 977 -32.71 61.64 -13.08
CA GLU A 977 -34.10 61.84 -12.84
C GLU A 977 -35.00 60.75 -13.41
N ASN A 978 -36.21 60.73 -12.95
CA ASN A 978 -37.29 59.93 -13.50
C ASN A 978 -37.69 60.45 -14.91
N PRO A 979 -38.05 59.52 -15.83
CA PRO A 979 -38.38 59.92 -17.20
C PRO A 979 -39.60 60.84 -17.23
N PRO A 980 -39.47 62.08 -17.74
CA PRO A 980 -40.58 63.02 -17.86
C PRO A 980 -41.32 62.83 -19.16
N THR A 981 -42.60 63.15 -19.17
CA THR A 981 -43.42 63.29 -20.35
C THR A 981 -44.35 64.51 -20.15
N ILE A 982 -44.56 65.19 -21.21
CA ILE A 982 -45.53 66.25 -21.28
C ILE A 982 -46.81 65.78 -21.94
N VAL A 983 -47.87 65.74 -21.20
CA VAL A 983 -49.19 65.41 -21.71
C VAL A 983 -50.01 66.66 -21.86
N THR A 984 -50.46 66.91 -23.05
CA THR A 984 -51.27 68.07 -23.36
C THR A 984 -52.71 67.68 -23.70
N PHE A 985 -53.67 68.05 -22.92
CA PHE A 985 -55.09 67.85 -23.20
C PHE A 985 -55.66 69.11 -23.76
N GLY A 986 -56.50 69.02 -24.77
CA GLY A 986 -57.21 70.17 -25.42
C GLY A 986 -56.44 70.65 -26.63
N ILE A 987 -55.60 69.97 -27.21
CA ILE A 987 -54.99 70.20 -28.51
C ILE A 987 -55.93 69.62 -29.56
N HIS A 988 -56.38 70.39 -30.42
CA HIS A 988 -57.07 69.87 -31.67
C HIS A 988 -55.97 69.68 -32.72
N ARG A 989 -55.68 68.50 -33.11
CA ARG A 989 -54.82 68.24 -34.26
C ARG A 989 -55.55 68.62 -35.52
N GLY A 990 -55.48 69.94 -35.87
CA GLY A 990 -55.47 70.31 -37.31
C GLY A 990 -54.13 69.79 -37.85
N ASN A 991 -54.04 69.67 -39.14
CA ASN A 991 -52.91 69.11 -39.92
C ASN A 991 -51.51 69.75 -39.61
N ASP A 992 -51.09 69.90 -38.37
CA ASP A 992 -49.83 70.49 -37.97
C ASP A 992 -48.71 69.48 -37.92
N ARG A 993 -47.65 69.76 -38.64
CA ARG A 993 -46.35 69.14 -38.59
C ARG A 993 -45.85 69.03 -37.15
N ILE A 994 -45.61 67.89 -36.64
CA ILE A 994 -44.86 67.68 -35.39
C ILE A 994 -43.45 68.19 -35.65
N ILE A 995 -43.05 69.31 -35.03
CA ILE A 995 -41.67 69.71 -35.00
C ILE A 995 -41.00 68.85 -33.95
N TYR A 996 -40.21 67.95 -34.44
CA TYR A 996 -39.30 67.17 -33.56
C TYR A 996 -38.29 68.19 -32.97
N ARG A 997 -38.41 68.52 -31.69
CA ARG A 997 -37.32 69.14 -30.96
C ARG A 997 -36.31 68.07 -30.67
N GLY A 998 -35.18 68.15 -31.28
CA GLY A 998 -34.06 67.29 -30.98
C GLY A 998 -33.77 67.31 -29.48
N GLU A 999 -33.32 66.25 -29.00
CA GLU A 999 -32.94 66.17 -27.59
C GLU A 999 -31.97 67.31 -27.24
N PRO A 1000 -32.18 68.00 -26.09
CA PRO A 1000 -31.22 68.97 -25.62
C PRO A 1000 -29.84 68.34 -25.54
N ASN A 1001 -28.81 68.93 -26.08
CA ASN A 1001 -27.41 68.50 -26.15
C ASN A 1001 -27.00 67.49 -27.22
N MET A 1002 -27.78 67.26 -28.29
CA MET A 1002 -27.23 66.70 -29.52
C MET A 1002 -26.68 67.84 -30.42
N LEU A 1003 -25.77 68.68 -29.95
CA LEU A 1003 -24.90 69.46 -30.79
C LEU A 1003 -23.71 68.60 -31.19
N GLY A 1004 -23.59 68.46 -32.47
CA GLY A 1004 -22.72 67.59 -33.18
C GLY A 1004 -21.31 67.46 -32.62
N LEU A 1005 -20.89 66.28 -32.54
CA LEU A 1005 -19.48 65.91 -32.61
C LEU A 1005 -19.16 65.74 -34.11
N ASN A 1006 -18.41 66.69 -34.64
CA ASN A 1006 -17.63 66.51 -35.88
C ASN A 1006 -16.52 65.48 -35.64
#